data_212d24c75c18830968516ed5958699e2
#
_entry.id   212d24c75c18830968516ed5958699e2
#
_cell.length_a   1.000
_cell.length_b   1.000
_cell.length_c   1.000
_cell.angle_alpha   90.00
_cell.angle_beta   90.00
_cell.angle_gamma   90.00
#
_symmetry.space_group_name_H-M   'P 1'
#
loop_
_entity.id
_entity.type
_entity.pdbx_description
1 polymer ?
#
loop_
_entity_poly.entity_id
_entity_poly.type
_entity_poly.pdbx_seq_one_letter_code
_entity_poly.pdbx_strand_id
1 'polypeptide(L)'
;MRESHVRHGSRLSARLAAGLAALLLLGAVESSAASLPPRFRFRTLESGRIRVHFHAEVEGPARRAMALALEVLPRLEARYRVSVPSLDVVVHDANDSPNGLATVFPYPYVEIRTASDDGADSGPTESWLRLVITHELTHIVHIEQAGGIYGFGRRLFGRAPFLFPNALQPTWFIEGLAVREETRGTAFGRGRHVLTKMVVDEAARSGQLERIDQATLGLDEWPLGNAAYLFGEEFLSFVEKRLGDVSTRDIAVSHAASVRPYLDDRTFRKVTGRSLTALWREFARERAAGLPAQTTGLGTTSTLLTKRGTVQIGPRLSPDRSLIAYTSRTLDRLGEIRLMRRDGSEDRRLTSRLSGGALSWSRDGVSIVFDETNQFMKFETRSDLHRVEVATGRRTRLTSGLRASDPDVGPGAGRTNPPVVFVQRFPDRSELSVLTGNRSPRRLTTSPPGTEWSHPRFSPLGDAIVASRLLDGFSDLIVVDPVTGDLIPLTHDRAVDAEPAWVDDRTIVFRSDREAESFRLFLVSREGSGIRRVAGSPGNAFAPEVDVPTGTLFFAHYSARGFDLAQAPFIEGDAAGEYVDGFPRNTEEPPPFDGEAQPYRSLNSLRPRFVSPYLEVVSHEWRLGLATATFDPLLRTTYGLAGSWGTKVSKPNLLGYLRYDRFTPTFSVLARAESSPLGPSTRDLKEARITADFPLERSALRSQTVGMTVRRRRQQVATDRLDTGVLSVGWVLDSTRRYPMSISPQDGVRLRAAATRELAALGSDLDFGKIILDARAYTKLGPTVLASRLGGGWTYGPRVPRKAYSVGGLASPALLDPVGDEPAVLRGYKAPDGTDASRSGKKVAFGNLDWRIPLAHPQRGIRALPFFLRHLHLTASLDAAVVATDRLNLGSARVGASLGLGADLLLGHRLPLTIQGGIGQGLTRDGGTVPWFSIGFPF
;
A
#
# COMPACT_ATOMS: atom_id res chain seq x y z
N MET A 1 -33.61 -30.97 34.45
CA MET A 1 -33.90 -31.53 33.11
C MET A 1 -34.59 -30.49 32.30
N ARG A 2 -34.19 -30.29 31.05
CA ARG A 2 -34.60 -29.26 30.06
C ARG A 2 -34.04 -27.87 30.34
N GLU A 3 -32.83 -27.66 29.79
CA GLU A 3 -32.42 -26.38 29.24
C GLU A 3 -30.98 -26.50 28.76
N SER A 4 -30.76 -26.84 27.48
CA SER A 4 -29.47 -26.75 26.83
C SER A 4 -29.61 -26.75 25.32
N HIS A 5 -30.22 -25.69 24.79
CA HIS A 5 -30.13 -25.35 23.36
C HIS A 5 -30.04 -23.84 23.22
N VAL A 6 -28.97 -23.26 23.68
CA VAL A 6 -28.65 -21.86 23.38
C VAL A 6 -27.62 -21.81 22.26
N ARG A 7 -28.13 -21.42 21.10
CA ARG A 7 -27.46 -21.36 19.81
C ARG A 7 -26.28 -20.37 19.81
N HIS A 8 -25.14 -20.84 19.39
CA HIS A 8 -23.90 -20.06 19.22
C HIS A 8 -23.91 -19.07 18.03
N GLY A 9 -25.00 -19.00 17.25
CA GLY A 9 -25.10 -18.13 16.05
C GLY A 9 -25.19 -16.63 16.28
N SER A 10 -25.51 -16.18 17.52
CA SER A 10 -25.74 -14.76 17.81
C SER A 10 -24.52 -13.95 18.24
N ARG A 11 -23.39 -14.61 18.52
CA ARG A 11 -22.16 -13.91 18.94
C ARG A 11 -21.37 -13.29 17.78
N LEU A 12 -21.57 -13.77 16.56
CA LEU A 12 -20.84 -13.33 15.38
C LEU A 12 -21.39 -12.01 14.82
N SER A 13 -22.71 -11.85 14.78
CA SER A 13 -23.36 -10.66 14.20
C SER A 13 -23.18 -9.39 15.04
N ALA A 14 -23.16 -9.53 16.37
CA ALA A 14 -22.99 -8.40 17.29
C ALA A 14 -21.55 -7.82 17.32
N ARG A 15 -20.55 -8.73 17.18
CA ARG A 15 -19.15 -8.33 17.07
C ARG A 15 -18.82 -7.71 15.71
N LEU A 16 -19.58 -8.03 14.65
CA LEU A 16 -19.46 -7.44 13.34
C LEU A 16 -19.89 -5.97 13.30
N ALA A 17 -20.98 -5.60 13.96
CA ALA A 17 -21.46 -4.20 13.93
C ALA A 17 -20.63 -3.27 14.84
N ALA A 18 -20.29 -3.71 16.04
CA ALA A 18 -19.38 -2.98 16.93
C ALA A 18 -17.94 -3.02 16.41
N GLY A 19 -17.53 -4.14 15.78
CA GLY A 19 -16.25 -4.27 15.07
C GLY A 19 -16.20 -3.41 13.81
N LEU A 20 -17.28 -3.25 13.06
CA LEU A 20 -17.30 -2.39 11.87
C LEU A 20 -17.27 -0.89 12.23
N ALA A 21 -17.98 -0.48 13.29
CA ALA A 21 -17.86 0.87 13.83
C ALA A 21 -16.49 1.11 14.46
N ALA A 22 -15.93 0.13 15.17
CA ALA A 22 -14.56 0.17 15.69
C ALA A 22 -13.51 0.03 14.58
N LEU A 23 -13.74 -0.78 13.53
CA LEU A 23 -12.85 -0.90 12.36
C LEU A 23 -12.87 0.35 11.48
N LEU A 24 -13.99 1.00 11.31
CA LEU A 24 -14.06 2.32 10.66
C LEU A 24 -13.41 3.42 11.50
N LEU A 25 -13.42 3.25 12.83
CA LEU A 25 -12.71 4.13 13.79
C LEU A 25 -11.24 3.73 13.98
N LEU A 26 -10.89 2.46 13.76
CA LEU A 26 -9.58 1.86 14.03
C LEU A 26 -8.84 1.44 12.76
N GLY A 27 -9.44 1.46 11.58
CA GLY A 27 -8.77 1.15 10.30
C GLY A 27 -7.57 2.06 10.00
N ALA A 28 -7.44 3.18 10.71
CA ALA A 28 -6.25 4.02 10.74
C ALA A 28 -5.24 3.61 11.84
N VAL A 29 -5.51 2.57 12.66
CA VAL A 29 -4.78 2.26 13.92
C VAL A 29 -3.87 1.04 13.81
N GLU A 30 -3.82 0.33 12.70
CA GLU A 30 -2.94 -0.85 12.56
C GLU A 30 -1.45 -0.55 12.36
N SER A 31 -0.99 0.70 12.33
CA SER A 31 0.44 0.94 12.47
C SER A 31 0.81 1.11 13.94
N SER A 32 1.45 0.11 14.51
CA SER A 32 1.96 0.09 15.88
C SER A 32 3.17 1.03 16.11
N ALA A 33 3.28 2.13 15.36
CA ALA A 33 4.31 3.14 15.57
C ALA A 33 3.95 4.43 14.82
N ALA A 34 4.57 5.56 15.22
CA ALA A 34 4.40 6.87 14.60
C ALA A 34 4.51 6.79 13.07
N SER A 35 3.61 7.47 12.37
CA SER A 35 3.63 7.57 10.91
C SER A 35 4.73 8.52 10.42
N LEU A 36 5.05 9.56 11.20
CA LEU A 36 6.06 10.57 10.90
C LEU A 36 7.23 10.52 11.91
N PRO A 37 8.46 10.83 11.47
CA PRO A 37 9.63 10.84 12.35
C PRO A 37 9.42 11.71 13.59
N PRO A 38 9.66 11.20 14.82
CA PRO A 38 9.55 11.98 16.03
C PRO A 38 10.46 13.22 16.08
N ARG A 39 11.58 13.18 15.33
CA ARG A 39 12.54 14.30 15.25
C ARG A 39 12.00 15.51 14.50
N PHE A 40 11.00 15.34 13.61
CA PHE A 40 10.43 16.42 12.83
C PHE A 40 9.69 17.43 13.72
N ARG A 41 10.10 18.70 13.63
CA ARG A 41 9.45 19.83 14.29
C ARG A 41 8.57 20.56 13.28
N PHE A 42 7.27 20.44 13.43
CA PHE A 42 6.31 21.00 12.50
C PHE A 42 5.95 22.45 12.83
N ARG A 43 5.74 23.21 11.77
CA ARG A 43 5.17 24.56 11.72
C ARG A 43 3.89 24.52 10.88
N THR A 44 3.12 25.60 10.91
CA THR A 44 1.85 25.73 10.19
C THR A 44 1.81 27.07 9.47
N LEU A 45 1.55 27.07 8.18
CA LEU A 45 1.04 28.22 7.42
C LEU A 45 -0.48 28.19 7.49
N GLU A 46 -1.11 29.34 7.65
CA GLU A 46 -2.57 29.45 7.69
C GLU A 46 -3.04 30.59 6.80
N SER A 47 -4.06 30.33 5.98
CA SER A 47 -4.75 31.30 5.15
C SER A 47 -6.24 30.98 5.11
N GLY A 48 -7.04 31.76 5.82
CA GLY A 48 -8.47 31.53 5.94
C GLY A 48 -8.79 30.14 6.53
N ARG A 49 -9.34 29.26 5.69
CA ARG A 49 -9.73 27.90 6.09
C ARG A 49 -8.72 26.80 5.74
N ILE A 50 -7.59 27.17 5.10
CA ILE A 50 -6.53 26.26 4.68
C ILE A 50 -5.36 26.37 5.64
N ARG A 51 -4.86 25.23 6.11
CA ARG A 51 -3.66 25.11 6.94
C ARG A 51 -2.69 24.14 6.29
N VAL A 52 -1.43 24.53 6.17
CA VAL A 52 -0.37 23.66 5.68
C VAL A 52 0.64 23.43 6.79
N HIS A 53 0.85 22.16 7.14
CA HIS A 53 1.75 21.70 8.20
C HIS A 53 3.00 21.11 7.59
N PHE A 54 4.17 21.53 8.05
CA PHE A 54 5.46 21.14 7.45
C PHE A 54 6.60 21.22 8.46
N HIS A 55 7.72 20.56 8.19
CA HIS A 55 8.97 20.73 8.92
C HIS A 55 9.97 21.55 8.10
N ALA A 56 11.03 22.04 8.75
CA ALA A 56 11.89 23.09 8.18
C ALA A 56 12.47 22.75 6.79
N GLU A 57 12.86 21.49 6.58
CA GLU A 57 13.50 21.07 5.32
C GLU A 57 12.58 21.15 4.09
N VAL A 58 11.27 21.18 4.30
CA VAL A 58 10.24 21.24 3.23
C VAL A 58 9.45 22.55 3.23
N GLU A 59 9.98 23.63 3.81
CA GLU A 59 9.29 24.93 3.86
C GLU A 59 8.99 25.48 2.46
N GLY A 60 9.93 25.40 1.51
CA GLY A 60 9.73 25.82 0.12
C GLY A 60 8.54 25.11 -0.56
N PRO A 61 8.55 23.78 -0.62
CA PRO A 61 7.40 22.99 -1.07
C PRO A 61 6.09 23.31 -0.34
N ALA A 62 6.11 23.52 0.97
CA ALA A 62 4.91 23.86 1.74
C ALA A 62 4.30 25.22 1.38
N ARG A 63 5.13 26.23 1.12
CA ARG A 63 4.69 27.54 0.65
C ARG A 63 4.07 27.47 -0.75
N ARG A 64 4.66 26.68 -1.66
CA ARG A 64 4.06 26.39 -2.97
C ARG A 64 2.74 25.62 -2.85
N ALA A 65 2.69 24.61 -1.96
CA ALA A 65 1.48 23.84 -1.71
C ALA A 65 0.32 24.71 -1.20
N MET A 66 0.60 25.69 -0.33
CA MET A 66 -0.40 26.66 0.13
C MET A 66 -0.92 27.51 -1.04
N ALA A 67 -0.03 28.07 -1.84
CA ALA A 67 -0.41 28.90 -2.99
C ALA A 67 -1.28 28.13 -4.00
N LEU A 68 -0.88 26.90 -4.32
CA LEU A 68 -1.64 26.02 -5.20
C LEU A 68 -3.00 25.60 -4.59
N ALA A 69 -3.06 25.33 -3.30
CA ALA A 69 -4.33 24.99 -2.65
C ALA A 69 -5.31 26.18 -2.65
N LEU A 70 -4.81 27.41 -2.50
CA LEU A 70 -5.61 28.64 -2.57
C LEU A 70 -6.15 28.89 -4.01
N GLU A 71 -5.43 28.49 -5.03
CA GLU A 71 -5.85 28.59 -6.43
C GLU A 71 -6.83 27.45 -6.81
N VAL A 72 -6.45 26.20 -6.54
CA VAL A 72 -7.14 25.02 -7.06
C VAL A 72 -8.46 24.75 -6.33
N LEU A 73 -8.48 24.87 -4.99
CA LEU A 73 -9.67 24.51 -4.20
C LEU A 73 -10.92 25.30 -4.59
N PRO A 74 -10.91 26.65 -4.73
CA PRO A 74 -12.07 27.40 -5.13
C PRO A 74 -12.60 27.02 -6.52
N ARG A 75 -11.68 26.73 -7.47
CA ARG A 75 -12.03 26.28 -8.82
C ARG A 75 -12.78 24.95 -8.79
N LEU A 76 -12.29 23.98 -8.01
CA LEU A 76 -12.94 22.66 -7.86
C LEU A 76 -14.28 22.79 -7.13
N GLU A 77 -14.37 23.61 -6.08
CA GLU A 77 -15.63 23.88 -5.36
C GLU A 77 -16.70 24.46 -6.27
N ALA A 78 -16.33 25.43 -7.09
CA ALA A 78 -17.24 26.02 -8.09
C ALA A 78 -17.71 24.98 -9.10
N ARG A 79 -16.78 24.14 -9.61
CA ARG A 79 -17.09 23.09 -10.56
C ARG A 79 -18.04 22.04 -9.95
N TYR A 80 -17.74 21.55 -8.75
CA TYR A 80 -18.50 20.49 -8.08
C TYR A 80 -19.66 20.99 -7.22
N ARG A 81 -19.86 22.29 -7.14
CA ARG A 81 -20.96 22.95 -6.38
C ARG A 81 -20.97 22.51 -4.91
N VAL A 82 -19.81 22.49 -4.30
CA VAL A 82 -19.60 22.10 -2.91
C VAL A 82 -18.73 23.14 -2.21
N SER A 83 -18.89 23.31 -0.89
CA SER A 83 -18.01 24.13 -0.05
C SER A 83 -17.32 23.24 0.97
N VAL A 84 -16.00 23.30 1.00
CA VAL A 84 -15.15 22.57 1.95
C VAL A 84 -14.96 23.44 3.19
N PRO A 85 -15.38 22.99 4.39
CA PRO A 85 -15.42 23.88 5.56
C PRO A 85 -14.03 24.25 6.10
N SER A 86 -13.07 23.37 5.98
CA SER A 86 -11.66 23.56 6.36
C SER A 86 -10.81 22.54 5.64
N LEU A 87 -9.53 22.81 5.46
CA LEU A 87 -8.58 21.88 4.85
C LEU A 87 -7.26 21.92 5.63
N ASP A 88 -6.80 20.75 6.07
CA ASP A 88 -5.47 20.55 6.60
C ASP A 88 -4.62 19.81 5.57
N VAL A 89 -3.46 20.35 5.24
CA VAL A 89 -2.48 19.73 4.31
C VAL A 89 -1.19 19.49 5.09
N VAL A 90 -0.68 18.26 5.04
CA VAL A 90 0.63 17.92 5.62
C VAL A 90 1.63 17.68 4.49
N VAL A 91 2.72 18.41 4.51
CA VAL A 91 3.81 18.31 3.53
C VAL A 91 5.05 17.78 4.24
N HIS A 92 5.61 16.69 3.74
CA HIS A 92 6.80 16.07 4.33
C HIS A 92 7.61 15.28 3.30
N ASP A 93 8.87 14.99 3.63
CA ASP A 93 9.79 14.18 2.82
C ASP A 93 10.26 12.90 3.53
N ALA A 94 9.48 12.39 4.48
CA ALA A 94 9.83 11.17 5.22
C ALA A 94 9.91 9.91 4.33
N ASN A 95 9.43 9.98 3.11
CA ASN A 95 9.38 8.85 2.18
C ASN A 95 9.85 9.28 0.79
N ASP A 96 10.74 8.48 0.17
CA ASP A 96 11.26 8.74 -1.17
C ASP A 96 10.32 8.26 -2.29
N SER A 97 9.21 7.60 -1.98
CA SER A 97 8.18 7.29 -2.98
C SER A 97 7.20 8.45 -3.14
N PRO A 98 7.00 8.99 -4.36
CA PRO A 98 5.99 10.02 -4.63
C PRO A 98 4.59 9.49 -4.29
N ASN A 99 3.80 10.29 -3.58
CA ASN A 99 2.40 9.97 -3.30
C ASN A 99 1.66 11.16 -2.69
N GLY A 100 0.34 11.16 -2.86
CA GLY A 100 -0.61 11.95 -2.09
C GLY A 100 -1.61 11.03 -1.38
N LEU A 101 -2.35 11.58 -0.43
CA LEU A 101 -3.46 10.91 0.24
C LEU A 101 -4.48 11.95 0.68
N ALA A 102 -5.76 11.71 0.39
CA ALA A 102 -6.85 12.56 0.86
C ALA A 102 -7.86 11.78 1.68
N THR A 103 -8.43 12.42 2.68
CA THR A 103 -9.62 11.97 3.39
C THR A 103 -10.51 13.14 3.78
N VAL A 104 -11.81 12.92 3.77
CA VAL A 104 -12.79 13.91 4.28
C VAL A 104 -13.21 13.62 5.72
N PHE A 105 -12.77 12.49 6.27
CA PHE A 105 -13.17 12.02 7.60
C PHE A 105 -11.98 11.96 8.56
N PRO A 106 -12.11 12.49 9.78
CA PRO A 106 -13.23 13.24 10.37
C PRO A 106 -13.32 14.68 9.88
N TYR A 107 -12.35 15.18 9.16
CA TYR A 107 -12.31 16.49 8.50
C TYR A 107 -11.48 16.40 7.21
N PRO A 108 -11.60 17.34 6.27
CA PRO A 108 -10.81 17.39 5.07
C PRO A 108 -9.31 17.49 5.39
N TYR A 109 -8.58 16.49 4.94
CA TYR A 109 -7.16 16.30 5.20
C TYR A 109 -6.46 15.77 3.95
N VAL A 110 -5.29 16.31 3.66
CA VAL A 110 -4.42 15.87 2.56
C VAL A 110 -3.00 15.69 3.10
N GLU A 111 -2.35 14.58 2.76
CA GLU A 111 -0.92 14.34 2.97
C GLU A 111 -0.21 14.38 1.60
N ILE A 112 0.89 15.11 1.52
CA ILE A 112 1.71 15.22 0.32
C ILE A 112 3.15 14.87 0.66
N ARG A 113 3.70 13.92 -0.10
CA ARG A 113 5.12 13.59 -0.08
C ARG A 113 5.82 14.44 -1.13
N THR A 114 6.88 15.14 -0.74
CA THR A 114 7.59 16.04 -1.64
C THR A 114 8.46 15.34 -2.67
N ALA A 115 8.78 14.04 -2.46
CA ALA A 115 9.41 13.24 -3.50
C ALA A 115 8.54 13.33 -4.77
N SER A 116 9.10 13.76 -5.88
CA SER A 116 8.40 13.80 -7.16
C SER A 116 8.71 12.56 -7.99
N ASP A 117 7.87 12.33 -8.99
CA ASP A 117 8.05 11.29 -9.97
C ASP A 117 9.01 11.79 -11.06
N ASP A 118 9.91 10.94 -11.53
CA ASP A 118 10.82 11.26 -12.63
C ASP A 118 10.14 11.21 -14.01
N GLY A 119 8.85 10.85 -14.04
CA GLY A 119 8.05 10.73 -15.27
C GLY A 119 8.29 9.46 -16.07
N ALA A 120 9.21 8.60 -15.66
CA ALA A 120 9.50 7.37 -16.41
C ALA A 120 8.34 6.37 -16.39
N ASP A 121 7.68 6.24 -15.22
CA ASP A 121 6.59 5.28 -15.00
C ASP A 121 5.19 5.89 -15.12
N SER A 122 5.04 7.20 -14.94
CA SER A 122 3.72 7.87 -14.91
C SER A 122 3.56 8.95 -15.99
N GLY A 123 4.61 9.23 -16.74
CA GLY A 123 4.69 10.30 -17.75
C GLY A 123 5.15 11.64 -17.15
N PRO A 124 5.57 12.60 -18.00
CA PRO A 124 6.10 13.88 -17.56
C PRO A 124 5.02 14.71 -16.88
N THR A 125 5.42 15.62 -16.02
CA THR A 125 4.54 16.61 -15.42
C THR A 125 5.22 17.97 -15.36
N GLU A 126 4.47 19.03 -15.62
CA GLU A 126 4.98 20.40 -15.50
C GLU A 126 5.33 20.73 -14.04
N SER A 127 4.58 20.18 -13.10
CA SER A 127 4.77 20.35 -11.67
C SER A 127 4.12 19.21 -10.92
N TRP A 128 4.93 18.36 -10.30
CA TRP A 128 4.43 17.27 -9.44
C TRP A 128 3.48 17.80 -8.35
N LEU A 129 3.85 18.90 -7.73
CA LEU A 129 3.07 19.46 -6.63
C LEU A 129 1.70 19.95 -7.10
N ARG A 130 1.60 20.61 -8.27
CA ARG A 130 0.32 21.03 -8.87
C ARG A 130 -0.53 19.82 -9.21
N LEU A 131 0.07 18.81 -9.82
CA LEU A 131 -0.62 17.59 -10.19
C LEU A 131 -1.23 16.91 -8.96
N VAL A 132 -0.41 16.60 -7.93
CA VAL A 132 -0.87 15.89 -6.73
C VAL A 132 -1.88 16.70 -5.92
N ILE A 133 -1.69 18.01 -5.79
CA ILE A 133 -2.67 18.87 -5.11
C ILE A 133 -4.01 18.87 -5.85
N THR A 134 -4.00 18.97 -7.18
CA THR A 134 -5.25 18.91 -7.97
C THR A 134 -5.94 17.56 -7.81
N HIS A 135 -5.18 16.47 -7.83
CA HIS A 135 -5.67 15.13 -7.61
C HIS A 135 -6.34 14.97 -6.23
N GLU A 136 -5.61 15.28 -5.17
CA GLU A 136 -6.09 15.09 -3.79
C GLU A 136 -7.24 16.02 -3.43
N LEU A 137 -7.20 17.28 -3.89
CA LEU A 137 -8.33 18.20 -3.70
C LEU A 137 -9.57 17.78 -4.48
N THR A 138 -9.42 17.08 -5.61
CA THR A 138 -10.54 16.48 -6.32
C THR A 138 -11.23 15.42 -5.47
N HIS A 139 -10.46 14.55 -4.80
CA HIS A 139 -11.05 13.62 -3.82
C HIS A 139 -11.80 14.35 -2.71
N ILE A 140 -11.22 15.43 -2.16
CA ILE A 140 -11.88 16.22 -1.12
C ILE A 140 -13.23 16.74 -1.61
N VAL A 141 -13.28 17.50 -2.71
CA VAL A 141 -14.53 18.11 -3.19
C VAL A 141 -15.54 17.07 -3.67
N HIS A 142 -15.08 15.98 -4.27
CA HIS A 142 -15.94 14.90 -4.76
C HIS A 142 -16.61 14.15 -3.61
N ILE A 143 -15.84 13.70 -2.61
CA ILE A 143 -16.37 12.92 -1.49
C ILE A 143 -17.13 13.80 -0.51
N GLU A 144 -16.81 15.10 -0.42
CA GLU A 144 -17.51 16.05 0.44
C GLU A 144 -18.97 16.28 0.03
N GLN A 145 -19.33 15.98 -1.20
CA GLN A 145 -20.71 16.13 -1.65
C GLN A 145 -21.68 15.29 -0.84
N ALA A 146 -22.78 15.88 -0.37
CA ALA A 146 -23.86 15.19 0.32
C ALA A 146 -25.18 15.90 0.05
N GLY A 147 -26.07 15.24 -0.66
CA GLY A 147 -27.42 15.71 -0.99
C GLY A 147 -28.51 14.92 -0.27
N GLY A 148 -29.75 15.35 -0.39
CA GLY A 148 -30.91 14.65 0.13
C GLY A 148 -30.80 14.25 1.60
N ILE A 149 -31.04 12.97 1.90
CA ILE A 149 -31.00 12.43 3.27
C ILE A 149 -29.60 12.55 3.91
N TYR A 150 -28.52 12.48 3.13
CA TYR A 150 -27.15 12.60 3.64
C TYR A 150 -26.83 14.03 4.07
N GLY A 151 -27.28 15.04 3.31
CA GLY A 151 -27.17 16.44 3.69
C GLY A 151 -27.97 16.76 4.95
N PHE A 152 -29.18 16.21 5.09
CA PHE A 152 -29.97 16.31 6.32
C PHE A 152 -29.25 15.60 7.50
N GLY A 153 -28.78 14.37 7.28
CA GLY A 153 -28.04 13.63 8.30
C GLY A 153 -26.81 14.35 8.82
N ARG A 154 -26.06 15.04 7.93
CA ARG A 154 -24.90 15.84 8.35
C ARG A 154 -25.26 17.02 9.27
N ARG A 155 -26.44 17.58 9.14
CA ARG A 155 -26.90 18.65 10.08
C ARG A 155 -27.15 18.10 11.47
N LEU A 156 -27.59 16.83 11.59
CA LEU A 156 -27.88 16.18 12.87
C LEU A 156 -26.64 15.53 13.50
N PHE A 157 -25.87 14.80 12.74
CA PHE A 157 -24.78 13.94 13.23
C PHE A 157 -23.38 14.45 12.90
N GLY A 158 -23.30 15.63 12.26
CA GLY A 158 -22.03 16.15 11.77
C GLY A 158 -21.45 15.26 10.67
N ARG A 159 -20.15 15.11 10.67
CA ARG A 159 -19.39 14.39 9.64
C ARG A 159 -19.31 12.88 9.92
N ALA A 160 -20.42 12.24 10.25
CA ALA A 160 -20.41 10.79 10.50
C ALA A 160 -20.04 10.00 9.22
N PRO A 161 -19.25 8.89 9.33
CA PRO A 161 -18.67 8.20 8.16
C PRO A 161 -19.69 7.74 7.12
N PHE A 162 -20.87 7.29 7.55
CA PHE A 162 -21.93 6.82 6.66
C PHE A 162 -22.67 7.93 5.90
N LEU A 163 -22.30 9.19 6.12
CA LEU A 163 -22.89 10.36 5.46
C LEU A 163 -22.04 10.90 4.30
N PHE A 164 -21.14 10.08 3.77
CA PHE A 164 -20.31 10.37 2.61
C PHE A 164 -20.62 9.39 1.47
N PRO A 165 -21.78 9.54 0.76
CA PRO A 165 -22.23 8.56 -0.23
C PRO A 165 -21.23 8.38 -1.37
N ASN A 166 -20.53 9.44 -1.82
CA ASN A 166 -19.55 9.35 -2.90
C ASN A 166 -18.28 8.55 -2.51
N ALA A 167 -18.02 8.33 -1.23
CA ALA A 167 -16.97 7.39 -0.81
C ALA A 167 -17.28 5.93 -1.13
N LEU A 168 -18.53 5.61 -1.48
CA LEU A 168 -18.99 4.27 -1.83
C LEU A 168 -19.03 4.02 -3.34
N GLN A 169 -18.62 5.00 -4.16
CA GLN A 169 -18.48 4.81 -5.60
C GLN A 169 -17.32 3.86 -5.92
N PRO A 170 -17.37 3.21 -7.10
CA PRO A 170 -16.27 2.37 -7.56
C PRO A 170 -14.93 3.13 -7.59
N THR A 171 -13.85 2.43 -7.30
CA THR A 171 -12.51 3.05 -7.25
C THR A 171 -12.11 3.70 -8.58
N TRP A 172 -12.48 3.09 -9.72
CA TRP A 172 -12.22 3.67 -11.03
C TRP A 172 -12.93 5.01 -11.26
N PHE A 173 -14.09 5.24 -10.63
CA PHE A 173 -14.77 6.53 -10.73
C PHE A 173 -14.06 7.59 -9.87
N ILE A 174 -13.70 7.22 -8.65
CA ILE A 174 -13.05 8.14 -7.69
C ILE A 174 -11.66 8.54 -8.20
N GLU A 175 -10.85 7.57 -8.58
CA GLU A 175 -9.47 7.81 -9.07
C GLU A 175 -9.48 8.39 -10.50
N GLY A 176 -10.31 7.85 -11.39
CA GLY A 176 -10.44 8.37 -12.74
C GLY A 176 -10.91 9.82 -12.78
N LEU A 177 -11.81 10.22 -11.86
CA LEU A 177 -12.25 11.61 -11.74
C LEU A 177 -11.11 12.54 -11.30
N ALA A 178 -10.27 12.09 -10.37
CA ALA A 178 -9.10 12.84 -9.94
C ALA A 178 -8.08 12.99 -11.07
N VAL A 179 -7.78 11.92 -11.82
CA VAL A 179 -6.93 11.97 -13.02
C VAL A 179 -7.54 12.87 -14.11
N ARG A 180 -8.86 12.87 -14.22
CA ARG A 180 -9.55 13.77 -15.18
C ARG A 180 -9.39 15.24 -14.84
N GLU A 181 -9.50 15.61 -13.55
CA GLU A 181 -9.33 16.99 -13.09
C GLU A 181 -7.86 17.45 -13.12
N GLU A 182 -6.90 16.58 -12.83
CA GLU A 182 -5.48 16.91 -13.06
C GLU A 182 -5.19 17.13 -14.54
N THR A 183 -5.77 16.32 -15.44
CA THR A 183 -5.64 16.45 -16.87
C THR A 183 -6.22 17.79 -17.39
N ARG A 184 -7.28 18.30 -16.76
CA ARG A 184 -7.80 19.63 -17.06
C ARG A 184 -6.98 20.77 -16.47
N GLY A 185 -6.47 20.55 -15.27
CA GLY A 185 -5.79 21.58 -14.46
C GLY A 185 -4.31 21.76 -14.77
N THR A 186 -3.72 20.91 -15.60
CA THR A 186 -2.30 20.94 -15.95
C THR A 186 -2.12 20.67 -17.46
N ALA A 187 -1.00 21.08 -18.02
CA ALA A 187 -0.68 20.78 -19.42
C ALA A 187 -0.38 19.29 -19.62
N PHE A 188 0.26 18.67 -18.63
CA PHE A 188 0.77 17.29 -18.67
C PHE A 188 0.02 16.34 -17.74
N GLY A 189 -1.29 16.48 -17.57
CA GLY A 189 -2.07 15.51 -16.79
C GLY A 189 -2.09 14.12 -17.44
N ARG A 190 -2.10 13.07 -16.60
CA ARG A 190 -1.93 11.67 -17.00
C ARG A 190 -2.84 11.20 -18.13
N GLY A 191 -4.03 11.76 -18.31
CA GLY A 191 -4.93 11.42 -19.42
C GLY A 191 -4.43 11.84 -20.82
N ARG A 192 -3.36 12.66 -20.91
CA ARG A 192 -2.74 13.02 -22.19
C ARG A 192 -1.55 12.16 -22.55
N HIS A 193 -0.99 11.42 -21.58
CA HIS A 193 0.24 10.67 -21.79
C HIS A 193 0.07 9.50 -22.74
N VAL A 194 1.05 9.28 -23.58
CA VAL A 194 1.16 8.10 -24.45
C VAL A 194 1.16 6.83 -23.60
N LEU A 195 1.80 6.84 -22.42
CA LEU A 195 1.80 5.70 -21.49
C LEU A 195 0.38 5.27 -21.08
N THR A 196 -0.50 6.22 -20.73
CA THR A 196 -1.90 5.93 -20.38
C THR A 196 -2.63 5.30 -21.55
N LYS A 197 -2.51 5.90 -22.73
CA LYS A 197 -3.14 5.40 -23.97
C LYS A 197 -2.64 3.99 -24.29
N MET A 198 -1.33 3.76 -24.22
CA MET A 198 -0.70 2.47 -24.46
C MET A 198 -1.25 1.36 -23.57
N VAL A 199 -1.39 1.62 -22.26
CA VAL A 199 -1.92 0.64 -21.29
C VAL A 199 -3.39 0.32 -21.60
N VAL A 200 -4.20 1.32 -21.91
CA VAL A 200 -5.61 1.14 -22.23
C VAL A 200 -5.80 0.43 -23.58
N ASP A 201 -4.96 0.73 -24.58
CA ASP A 201 -4.98 0.11 -25.90
C ASP A 201 -4.64 -1.38 -25.83
N GLU A 202 -3.60 -1.76 -25.07
CA GLU A 202 -3.25 -3.17 -24.86
C GLU A 202 -4.35 -3.92 -24.08
N ALA A 203 -4.98 -3.27 -23.10
CA ALA A 203 -6.13 -3.83 -22.40
C ALA A 203 -7.35 -4.01 -23.34
N ALA A 204 -7.57 -3.08 -24.27
CA ALA A 204 -8.63 -3.19 -25.28
C ALA A 204 -8.35 -4.34 -26.26
N ARG A 205 -7.11 -4.45 -26.78
CA ARG A 205 -6.70 -5.54 -27.70
C ARG A 205 -6.88 -6.92 -27.07
N SER A 206 -6.56 -7.06 -25.78
CA SER A 206 -6.66 -8.33 -25.04
C SER A 206 -8.09 -8.65 -24.58
N GLY A 207 -9.05 -7.74 -24.76
CA GLY A 207 -10.42 -7.87 -24.23
C GLY A 207 -10.54 -7.61 -22.73
N GLN A 208 -9.45 -7.27 -22.04
CA GLN A 208 -9.46 -6.96 -20.60
C GLN A 208 -10.32 -5.73 -20.30
N LEU A 209 -10.29 -4.72 -21.17
CA LEU A 209 -11.03 -3.48 -20.98
C LEU A 209 -12.56 -3.68 -20.97
N GLU A 210 -13.10 -4.76 -21.56
CA GLU A 210 -14.54 -5.06 -21.54
C GLU A 210 -15.07 -5.35 -20.13
N ARG A 211 -14.19 -5.69 -19.21
CA ARG A 211 -14.50 -6.17 -17.85
C ARG A 211 -14.43 -5.02 -16.86
N ILE A 212 -15.53 -4.27 -16.70
CA ILE A 212 -15.63 -3.13 -15.76
C ILE A 212 -15.26 -3.52 -14.31
N ASP A 213 -15.53 -4.78 -13.92
CA ASP A 213 -15.19 -5.31 -12.60
C ASP A 213 -13.68 -5.34 -12.34
N GLN A 214 -12.85 -5.30 -13.38
CA GLN A 214 -11.39 -5.26 -13.26
C GLN A 214 -10.80 -3.85 -13.14
N ALA A 215 -11.57 -2.82 -13.30
CA ALA A 215 -11.15 -1.44 -13.05
C ALA A 215 -11.18 -1.15 -11.52
N THR A 216 -10.33 -1.81 -10.75
CA THR A 216 -10.30 -1.74 -9.28
C THR A 216 -8.87 -1.67 -8.74
N LEU A 217 -8.68 -1.13 -7.53
CA LEU A 217 -7.40 -1.12 -6.82
C LEU A 217 -6.96 -2.50 -6.35
N GLY A 218 -7.89 -3.40 -6.10
CA GLY A 218 -7.62 -4.75 -5.58
C GLY A 218 -7.29 -5.80 -6.65
N LEU A 219 -6.98 -5.40 -7.87
CA LEU A 219 -6.65 -6.30 -8.96
C LEU A 219 -5.24 -6.89 -8.78
N ASP A 220 -5.13 -8.22 -8.83
CA ASP A 220 -3.86 -8.95 -8.78
C ASP A 220 -3.42 -9.42 -10.20
N GLU A 221 -4.02 -8.85 -11.23
CA GLU A 221 -3.62 -8.99 -12.63
C GLU A 221 -3.12 -7.63 -13.15
N TRP A 222 -2.23 -7.65 -14.15
CA TRP A 222 -1.77 -6.43 -14.78
C TRP A 222 -2.94 -5.66 -15.44
N PRO A 223 -3.03 -4.32 -15.36
CA PRO A 223 -2.06 -3.38 -14.81
C PRO A 223 -2.18 -3.14 -13.31
N LEU A 224 -2.66 -4.09 -12.54
CA LEU A 224 -2.82 -4.02 -11.09
C LEU A 224 -3.78 -2.89 -10.66
N GLY A 225 -3.53 -2.29 -9.51
CA GLY A 225 -4.31 -1.15 -9.03
C GLY A 225 -4.35 0.06 -9.97
N ASN A 226 -3.38 0.19 -10.89
CA ASN A 226 -3.36 1.27 -11.89
C ASN A 226 -4.57 1.23 -12.84
N ALA A 227 -5.22 0.07 -13.01
CA ALA A 227 -6.45 -0.05 -13.79
C ALA A 227 -7.52 0.96 -13.36
N ALA A 228 -7.65 1.23 -12.06
CA ALA A 228 -8.65 2.17 -11.56
C ALA A 228 -8.41 3.61 -12.06
N TYR A 229 -7.16 4.03 -12.09
CA TYR A 229 -6.75 5.37 -12.55
C TYR A 229 -6.91 5.53 -14.06
N LEU A 230 -6.29 4.61 -14.82
CA LEU A 230 -6.14 4.73 -16.27
C LEU A 230 -7.44 4.41 -17.02
N PHE A 231 -8.08 3.29 -16.69
CA PHE A 231 -9.37 2.93 -17.30
C PHE A 231 -10.48 3.89 -16.88
N GLY A 232 -10.44 4.36 -15.62
CA GLY A 232 -11.38 5.33 -15.09
C GLY A 232 -11.29 6.67 -15.83
N GLU A 233 -10.11 7.21 -16.00
CA GLU A 233 -9.89 8.48 -16.74
C GLU A 233 -10.39 8.37 -18.17
N GLU A 234 -9.92 7.38 -18.92
CA GLU A 234 -10.27 7.21 -20.35
C GLU A 234 -11.78 7.01 -20.55
N PHE A 235 -12.42 6.25 -19.65
CA PHE A 235 -13.87 6.09 -19.67
C PHE A 235 -14.62 7.39 -19.36
N LEU A 236 -14.19 8.16 -18.36
CA LEU A 236 -14.82 9.44 -18.02
C LEU A 236 -14.58 10.47 -19.12
N SER A 237 -13.42 10.47 -19.77
CA SER A 237 -13.15 11.26 -20.96
C SER A 237 -14.08 10.90 -22.12
N PHE A 238 -14.32 9.61 -22.36
CA PHE A 238 -15.28 9.13 -23.35
C PHE A 238 -16.71 9.61 -23.03
N VAL A 239 -17.14 9.52 -21.78
CA VAL A 239 -18.47 10.01 -21.34
C VAL A 239 -18.63 11.50 -21.61
N GLU A 240 -17.62 12.31 -21.28
CA GLU A 240 -17.65 13.76 -21.51
C GLU A 240 -17.64 14.15 -22.97
N LYS A 241 -16.85 13.48 -23.79
CA LYS A 241 -16.85 13.71 -25.25
C LYS A 241 -18.23 13.47 -25.87
N ARG A 242 -19.01 12.53 -25.33
CA ARG A 242 -20.33 12.18 -25.87
C ARG A 242 -21.49 12.99 -25.30
N LEU A 243 -21.39 13.36 -24.03
CA LEU A 243 -22.52 13.88 -23.26
C LEU A 243 -22.28 15.29 -22.71
N GLY A 244 -21.13 15.87 -23.02
CA GLY A 244 -20.71 17.20 -22.58
C GLY A 244 -19.83 17.18 -21.32
N ASP A 245 -19.02 18.22 -21.21
CA ASP A 245 -17.95 18.40 -20.21
C ASP A 245 -18.40 18.35 -18.74
N VAL A 246 -19.67 18.57 -18.48
CA VAL A 246 -20.25 18.59 -17.11
C VAL A 246 -20.87 17.26 -16.69
N SER A 247 -20.94 16.29 -17.60
CA SER A 247 -21.66 15.02 -17.36
C SER A 247 -21.08 14.22 -16.18
N THR A 248 -19.78 14.14 -16.05
CA THR A 248 -19.11 13.42 -14.95
C THR A 248 -19.34 14.08 -13.60
N ARG A 249 -19.32 15.41 -13.53
CA ARG A 249 -19.71 16.18 -12.35
C ARG A 249 -21.19 15.89 -11.99
N ASP A 250 -22.08 15.92 -12.95
CA ASP A 250 -23.52 15.74 -12.72
C ASP A 250 -23.82 14.30 -12.24
N ILE A 251 -23.05 13.30 -12.68
CA ILE A 251 -23.07 11.94 -12.13
C ILE A 251 -22.68 11.96 -10.65
N ALA A 252 -21.56 12.61 -10.29
CA ALA A 252 -21.09 12.71 -8.91
C ALA A 252 -22.12 13.41 -7.99
N VAL A 253 -22.69 14.54 -8.43
CA VAL A 253 -23.73 15.29 -7.71
C VAL A 253 -25.01 14.46 -7.54
N SER A 254 -25.44 13.76 -8.59
CA SER A 254 -26.64 12.89 -8.54
C SER A 254 -26.41 11.71 -7.58
N HIS A 255 -25.21 11.13 -7.59
CA HIS A 255 -24.84 10.03 -6.69
C HIS A 255 -24.86 10.48 -5.22
N ALA A 256 -24.35 11.67 -4.94
CA ALA A 256 -24.31 12.25 -3.59
C ALA A 256 -25.68 12.39 -2.92
N ALA A 257 -26.77 12.34 -3.68
CA ALA A 257 -28.14 12.35 -3.18
C ALA A 257 -28.85 10.98 -3.28
N SER A 258 -28.15 9.94 -3.78
CA SER A 258 -28.77 8.64 -4.03
C SER A 258 -28.96 7.84 -2.75
N VAL A 259 -30.19 7.44 -2.43
CA VAL A 259 -30.51 6.58 -1.27
C VAL A 259 -29.88 5.17 -1.38
N ARG A 260 -29.48 4.77 -2.57
CA ARG A 260 -28.84 3.47 -2.87
C ARG A 260 -27.49 3.68 -3.52
N PRO A 261 -26.46 4.10 -2.76
CA PRO A 261 -25.16 4.52 -3.29
C PRO A 261 -24.32 3.37 -3.89
N TYR A 262 -24.83 2.14 -3.92
CA TYR A 262 -24.17 1.00 -4.56
C TYR A 262 -24.72 0.68 -5.96
N LEU A 263 -25.72 1.43 -6.45
CA LEU A 263 -26.38 1.17 -7.73
C LEU A 263 -26.00 2.24 -8.76
N ASP A 264 -24.73 2.27 -9.17
CA ASP A 264 -24.19 3.23 -10.12
C ASP A 264 -24.92 3.22 -11.47
N ASP A 265 -25.34 2.05 -11.96
CA ASP A 265 -26.18 1.93 -13.17
C ASP A 265 -27.42 2.82 -13.14
N ARG A 266 -28.04 3.01 -11.97
CA ARG A 266 -29.22 3.88 -11.79
C ARG A 266 -28.84 5.35 -11.89
N THR A 267 -27.73 5.74 -11.25
CA THR A 267 -27.24 7.13 -11.28
C THR A 267 -26.84 7.52 -12.69
N PHE A 268 -26.10 6.66 -13.40
CA PHE A 268 -25.73 6.87 -14.79
C PHE A 268 -26.97 7.00 -15.67
N ARG A 269 -27.95 6.09 -15.56
CA ARG A 269 -29.18 6.16 -16.35
C ARG A 269 -29.97 7.44 -16.11
N LYS A 270 -30.01 7.92 -14.87
CA LYS A 270 -30.70 9.17 -14.53
C LYS A 270 -30.05 10.38 -15.18
N VAL A 271 -28.73 10.44 -15.25
CA VAL A 271 -27.98 11.60 -15.77
C VAL A 271 -27.78 11.51 -17.29
N THR A 272 -27.49 10.31 -17.80
CA THR A 272 -27.04 10.12 -19.18
C THR A 272 -28.10 9.47 -20.09
N GLY A 273 -29.22 9.01 -19.53
CA GLY A 273 -30.23 8.20 -20.22
C GLY A 273 -29.80 6.74 -20.44
N ARG A 274 -28.56 6.37 -20.14
CA ARG A 274 -27.95 5.07 -20.42
C ARG A 274 -27.34 4.45 -19.14
N SER A 275 -27.31 3.12 -19.07
CA SER A 275 -26.70 2.44 -17.95
C SER A 275 -25.17 2.51 -18.03
N LEU A 276 -24.50 2.54 -16.89
CA LEU A 276 -23.06 2.46 -16.79
C LEU A 276 -22.49 1.27 -17.58
N THR A 277 -23.07 0.09 -17.38
CA THR A 277 -22.62 -1.13 -18.07
C THR A 277 -22.74 -1.04 -19.60
N ALA A 278 -23.75 -0.33 -20.11
CA ALA A 278 -23.91 -0.13 -21.57
C ALA A 278 -22.86 0.84 -22.11
N LEU A 279 -22.65 1.96 -21.43
CA LEU A 279 -21.64 2.96 -21.80
C LEU A 279 -20.22 2.38 -21.76
N TRP A 280 -19.91 1.59 -20.72
CA TRP A 280 -18.60 0.94 -20.60
C TRP A 280 -18.32 -0.04 -21.74
N ARG A 281 -19.31 -0.87 -22.12
CA ARG A 281 -19.16 -1.80 -23.25
C ARG A 281 -18.99 -1.07 -24.57
N GLU A 282 -19.66 0.08 -24.76
CA GLU A 282 -19.49 0.90 -25.94
C GLU A 282 -18.10 1.50 -25.97
N PHE A 283 -17.62 2.08 -24.87
CA PHE A 283 -16.26 2.59 -24.73
C PHE A 283 -15.22 1.52 -25.10
N ALA A 284 -15.32 0.33 -24.51
CA ALA A 284 -14.36 -0.75 -24.75
C ALA A 284 -14.36 -1.20 -26.24
N ARG A 285 -15.56 -1.31 -26.87
CA ARG A 285 -15.68 -1.68 -28.27
C ARG A 285 -15.17 -0.60 -29.22
N GLU A 286 -15.49 0.66 -28.96
CA GLU A 286 -15.03 1.77 -29.76
C GLU A 286 -13.51 1.90 -29.68
N ARG A 287 -12.94 1.75 -28.45
CA ARG A 287 -11.47 1.78 -28.28
C ARG A 287 -10.82 0.65 -29.09
N ALA A 288 -11.30 -0.58 -28.95
CA ALA A 288 -10.77 -1.73 -29.69
C ALA A 288 -10.88 -1.58 -31.22
N ALA A 289 -12.01 -1.05 -31.71
CA ALA A 289 -12.24 -0.84 -33.15
C ALA A 289 -11.39 0.28 -33.74
N GLY A 290 -11.01 1.28 -32.94
CA GLY A 290 -10.14 2.40 -33.35
C GLY A 290 -8.66 2.05 -33.41
N LEU A 291 -8.25 0.88 -32.93
CA LEU A 291 -6.84 0.51 -32.88
C LEU A 291 -6.35 0.01 -34.25
N PRO A 292 -5.16 0.47 -34.68
CA PRO A 292 -4.53 -0.04 -35.92
C PRO A 292 -4.29 -1.56 -35.82
N ALA A 293 -4.46 -2.27 -36.91
CA ALA A 293 -4.43 -3.73 -36.95
C ALA A 293 -3.07 -4.36 -36.51
N GLN A 294 -1.98 -3.61 -36.51
CA GLN A 294 -0.63 -4.18 -36.31
C GLN A 294 0.48 -3.28 -35.74
N THR A 295 0.22 -2.15 -35.10
CA THR A 295 1.30 -1.20 -34.75
C THR A 295 2.03 -1.48 -33.42
N THR A 296 1.55 -2.39 -32.58
CA THR A 296 2.14 -2.66 -31.25
C THR A 296 2.57 -4.11 -31.00
N GLY A 297 2.40 -4.99 -31.95
CA GLY A 297 2.97 -6.35 -31.87
C GLY A 297 4.49 -6.32 -31.83
N LEU A 298 5.09 -7.40 -31.30
CA LEU A 298 6.54 -7.58 -31.18
C LEU A 298 7.30 -7.46 -32.53
N GLY A 299 6.57 -7.34 -33.67
CA GLY A 299 7.14 -7.36 -35.00
C GLY A 299 7.63 -8.73 -35.42
N THR A 300 7.84 -8.94 -36.70
CA THR A 300 8.29 -10.24 -37.25
C THR A 300 9.74 -10.56 -36.95
N THR A 301 10.54 -9.55 -36.57
CA THR A 301 12.00 -9.67 -36.35
C THR A 301 12.40 -9.74 -34.88
N SER A 302 11.48 -9.47 -33.95
CA SER A 302 11.75 -9.48 -32.51
C SER A 302 11.34 -10.79 -31.85
N THR A 303 12.08 -11.21 -30.83
CA THR A 303 11.79 -12.41 -30.04
C THR A 303 11.80 -12.12 -28.55
N LEU A 304 10.84 -12.69 -27.81
CA LEU A 304 10.79 -12.58 -26.35
C LEU A 304 11.85 -13.47 -25.71
N LEU A 305 12.63 -12.90 -24.80
CA LEU A 305 13.57 -13.60 -23.94
C LEU A 305 12.92 -14.06 -22.64
N THR A 306 11.92 -13.31 -22.16
CA THR A 306 11.11 -13.70 -21.00
C THR A 306 9.63 -13.79 -21.38
N LYS A 307 8.83 -14.50 -20.57
CA LYS A 307 7.38 -14.67 -20.74
C LYS A 307 6.67 -14.65 -19.38
N ARG A 308 7.23 -13.90 -18.42
CA ARG A 308 6.71 -13.85 -17.05
C ARG A 308 5.61 -12.80 -16.89
N GLY A 309 5.62 -11.77 -17.74
CA GLY A 309 4.76 -10.60 -17.58
C GLY A 309 5.07 -9.80 -16.30
N THR A 310 4.16 -8.96 -15.88
CA THR A 310 4.28 -8.02 -14.76
C THR A 310 5.41 -7.02 -15.04
N VAL A 311 6.62 -7.17 -14.46
CA VAL A 311 7.72 -6.24 -14.69
C VAL A 311 9.02 -7.01 -14.90
N GLN A 312 9.49 -7.09 -16.14
CA GLN A 312 10.80 -7.56 -16.54
C GLN A 312 11.48 -6.42 -17.28
N ILE A 313 12.38 -5.68 -16.63
CA ILE A 313 12.93 -4.42 -17.18
C ILE A 313 14.43 -4.26 -16.97
N GLY A 314 14.99 -3.28 -17.66
CA GLY A 314 16.37 -2.83 -17.52
C GLY A 314 17.41 -3.89 -17.87
N PRO A 315 17.36 -4.50 -19.08
CA PRO A 315 18.40 -5.43 -19.47
C PRO A 315 19.76 -4.72 -19.51
N ARG A 316 20.79 -5.36 -18.98
CA ARG A 316 22.16 -4.87 -18.97
C ARG A 316 23.12 -6.00 -19.31
N LEU A 317 23.88 -5.83 -20.35
CA LEU A 317 24.90 -6.78 -20.77
C LEU A 317 26.07 -6.79 -19.79
N SER A 318 26.59 -7.96 -19.46
CA SER A 318 27.85 -8.10 -18.76
C SER A 318 29.01 -7.55 -19.62
N PRO A 319 30.14 -7.12 -19.04
CA PRO A 319 31.28 -6.58 -19.81
C PRO A 319 31.84 -7.56 -20.84
N ASP A 320 31.80 -8.86 -20.55
CA ASP A 320 32.18 -9.94 -21.49
C ASP A 320 31.07 -10.31 -22.50
N ARG A 321 29.88 -9.65 -22.37
CA ARG A 321 28.69 -9.82 -23.21
C ARG A 321 28.10 -11.23 -23.21
N SER A 322 28.44 -12.06 -22.22
CA SER A 322 27.90 -13.44 -22.10
C SER A 322 26.56 -13.51 -21.40
N LEU A 323 26.27 -12.57 -20.49
CA LEU A 323 25.08 -12.54 -19.64
C LEU A 323 24.29 -11.24 -19.77
N ILE A 324 23.01 -11.35 -19.50
CA ILE A 324 22.09 -10.21 -19.30
C ILE A 324 21.65 -10.22 -17.84
N ALA A 325 21.88 -9.12 -17.13
CA ALA A 325 21.27 -8.85 -15.84
C ALA A 325 20.00 -8.00 -16.02
N TYR A 326 18.97 -8.25 -15.23
CA TYR A 326 17.72 -7.50 -15.31
C TYR A 326 16.95 -7.54 -13.99
N THR A 327 16.02 -6.59 -13.85
CA THR A 327 15.07 -6.54 -12.72
C THR A 327 13.81 -7.30 -13.08
N SER A 328 13.41 -8.22 -12.20
CA SER A 328 12.18 -9.00 -12.31
C SER A 328 11.28 -8.75 -11.10
N ARG A 329 10.01 -8.40 -11.33
CA ARG A 329 8.98 -8.36 -10.30
C ARG A 329 7.79 -9.18 -10.76
N THR A 330 7.39 -10.14 -9.92
CA THR A 330 6.22 -10.99 -10.11
C THR A 330 5.29 -10.84 -8.90
N LEU A 331 4.07 -11.33 -9.01
CA LEU A 331 3.03 -11.11 -8.01
C LEU A 331 3.06 -12.13 -6.86
N ASP A 332 3.95 -13.12 -6.94
CA ASP A 332 4.01 -14.27 -6.04
C ASP A 332 5.26 -14.31 -5.14
N ARG A 333 6.17 -13.32 -5.27
CA ARG A 333 7.43 -13.22 -4.51
C ARG A 333 8.00 -11.81 -4.49
N LEU A 334 9.08 -11.62 -3.73
CA LEU A 334 9.87 -10.37 -3.77
C LEU A 334 10.42 -10.12 -5.17
N GLY A 335 10.65 -8.85 -5.50
CA GLY A 335 11.44 -8.49 -6.66
C GLY A 335 12.82 -9.16 -6.64
N GLU A 336 13.41 -9.35 -7.80
CA GLU A 336 14.68 -10.06 -7.99
C GLU A 336 15.57 -9.31 -8.97
N ILE A 337 16.88 -9.38 -8.78
CA ILE A 337 17.86 -9.22 -9.85
C ILE A 337 18.14 -10.61 -10.37
N ARG A 338 17.99 -10.78 -11.68
CA ARG A 338 18.15 -12.06 -12.37
C ARG A 338 19.27 -11.98 -13.40
N LEU A 339 19.86 -13.12 -13.70
CA LEU A 339 20.86 -13.31 -14.73
C LEU A 339 20.39 -14.37 -15.70
N MET A 340 20.58 -14.15 -17.00
CA MET A 340 20.35 -15.14 -18.06
C MET A 340 21.44 -15.04 -19.13
N ARG A 341 21.57 -16.07 -19.96
CA ARG A 341 22.35 -15.98 -21.20
C ARG A 341 21.64 -15.06 -22.20
N ARG A 342 22.36 -14.60 -23.18
CA ARG A 342 21.85 -13.70 -24.24
C ARG A 342 20.66 -14.26 -25.00
N ASP A 343 20.56 -15.56 -25.14
CA ASP A 343 19.44 -16.26 -25.79
C ASP A 343 18.25 -16.50 -24.88
N GLY A 344 18.28 -15.99 -23.63
CA GLY A 344 17.25 -16.17 -22.61
C GLY A 344 17.38 -17.47 -21.80
N SER A 345 18.35 -18.32 -22.12
CA SER A 345 18.59 -19.59 -21.39
C SER A 345 19.29 -19.33 -20.04
N GLU A 346 19.33 -20.37 -19.19
CA GLU A 346 19.93 -20.33 -17.84
C GLU A 346 19.47 -19.19 -16.95
N ASP A 347 18.20 -18.77 -17.08
CA ASP A 347 17.62 -17.69 -16.31
C ASP A 347 17.51 -18.06 -14.83
N ARG A 348 18.33 -17.40 -14.00
CA ARG A 348 18.44 -17.65 -12.56
C ARG A 348 18.36 -16.39 -11.73
N ARG A 349 17.89 -16.50 -10.51
CA ARG A 349 17.92 -15.44 -9.53
C ARG A 349 19.37 -15.23 -9.03
N LEU A 350 19.82 -13.98 -9.00
CA LEU A 350 21.05 -13.59 -8.33
C LEU A 350 20.77 -13.17 -6.88
N THR A 351 19.85 -12.24 -6.70
CA THR A 351 19.47 -11.74 -5.35
C THR A 351 18.03 -11.22 -5.34
N SER A 352 17.44 -11.07 -4.17
CA SER A 352 16.16 -10.33 -4.01
C SER A 352 16.42 -8.83 -3.97
N ARG A 353 15.40 -8.03 -4.35
CA ARG A 353 15.37 -6.57 -4.17
C ARG A 353 13.96 -6.12 -3.78
N LEU A 354 13.86 -5.08 -2.98
CA LEU A 354 12.56 -4.57 -2.48
C LEU A 354 11.91 -3.62 -3.49
N SER A 355 12.70 -2.80 -4.15
CA SER A 355 12.23 -1.74 -5.06
C SER A 355 13.33 -1.37 -6.05
N GLY A 356 13.12 -0.26 -6.78
CA GLY A 356 14.05 0.22 -7.81
C GLY A 356 13.95 -0.56 -9.11
N GLY A 357 14.55 -0.06 -10.17
CA GLY A 357 14.54 -0.63 -11.53
C GLY A 357 15.95 -0.75 -12.08
N ALA A 358 16.76 0.25 -11.84
CA ALA A 358 18.08 0.38 -12.41
C ALA A 358 19.11 -0.57 -11.76
N LEU A 359 20.05 -1.00 -12.58
CA LEU A 359 21.20 -1.79 -12.18
C LEU A 359 22.36 -1.55 -13.17
N SER A 360 23.59 -1.69 -12.69
CA SER A 360 24.79 -1.52 -13.51
C SER A 360 25.86 -2.54 -13.13
N TRP A 361 26.50 -3.12 -14.14
CA TRP A 361 27.64 -4.01 -13.95
C TRP A 361 28.91 -3.24 -13.56
N SER A 362 29.72 -3.80 -12.68
CA SER A 362 31.12 -3.39 -12.58
C SER A 362 31.87 -3.80 -13.86
N ARG A 363 32.84 -3.00 -14.29
CA ARG A 363 33.57 -3.21 -15.55
C ARG A 363 34.37 -4.53 -15.61
N ASP A 364 34.69 -5.09 -14.47
CA ASP A 364 35.32 -6.40 -14.34
C ASP A 364 34.33 -7.58 -14.36
N GLY A 365 33.03 -7.30 -14.41
CA GLY A 365 31.98 -8.31 -14.39
C GLY A 365 31.75 -9.01 -13.04
N VAL A 366 32.47 -8.63 -11.99
CA VAL A 366 32.47 -9.32 -10.69
C VAL A 366 31.22 -8.98 -9.87
N SER A 367 30.68 -7.77 -10.04
CA SER A 367 29.55 -7.29 -9.23
C SER A 367 28.54 -6.46 -10.02
N ILE A 368 27.34 -6.30 -9.43
CA ILE A 368 26.30 -5.43 -9.92
C ILE A 368 25.96 -4.43 -8.82
N VAL A 369 25.89 -3.15 -9.17
CA VAL A 369 25.39 -2.07 -8.31
C VAL A 369 23.92 -1.81 -8.66
N PHE A 370 23.09 -1.61 -7.65
CA PHE A 370 21.66 -1.37 -7.81
C PHE A 370 21.13 -0.52 -6.64
N ASP A 371 19.99 0.09 -6.83
CA ASP A 371 19.28 0.83 -5.81
C ASP A 371 18.21 -0.02 -5.14
N GLU A 372 17.90 0.32 -3.89
CA GLU A 372 16.82 -0.29 -3.12
C GLU A 372 16.29 0.69 -2.08
N THR A 373 14.98 0.86 -2.03
CA THR A 373 14.31 1.66 -1.00
C THR A 373 14.03 0.78 0.21
N ASN A 374 14.43 1.24 1.39
CA ASN A 374 14.20 0.53 2.64
C ASN A 374 13.93 1.52 3.79
N GLN A 375 13.54 0.98 4.94
CA GLN A 375 13.36 1.76 6.15
C GLN A 375 14.71 2.31 6.63
N PHE A 376 14.71 3.60 6.92
CA PHE A 376 15.84 4.33 7.50
C PHE A 376 15.43 4.93 8.84
N MET A 377 16.27 4.81 9.87
CA MET A 377 16.00 5.32 11.22
C MET A 377 14.61 4.97 11.78
N LYS A 378 14.03 3.84 11.38
CA LYS A 378 12.72 3.29 11.79
C LYS A 378 11.48 4.04 11.28
N PHE A 379 11.58 5.29 10.89
CA PHE A 379 10.43 6.15 10.57
C PHE A 379 10.48 6.78 9.17
N GLU A 380 11.56 6.60 8.47
CA GLU A 380 11.78 7.16 7.14
C GLU A 380 11.98 6.04 6.13
N THR A 381 11.59 6.27 4.91
CA THR A 381 11.84 5.35 3.80
C THR A 381 12.79 6.03 2.82
N ARG A 382 13.99 5.48 2.66
CA ARG A 382 15.07 6.05 1.87
C ARG A 382 15.59 5.05 0.86
N SER A 383 15.94 5.57 -0.33
CA SER A 383 16.65 4.81 -1.35
C SER A 383 18.15 4.86 -1.11
N ASP A 384 18.79 3.72 -1.26
CA ASP A 384 20.23 3.57 -1.08
C ASP A 384 20.82 2.60 -2.10
N LEU A 385 22.11 2.77 -2.39
CA LEU A 385 22.86 1.93 -3.30
C LEU A 385 23.39 0.69 -2.60
N HIS A 386 23.29 -0.41 -3.30
CA HIS A 386 23.77 -1.72 -2.90
C HIS A 386 24.66 -2.31 -4.00
N ARG A 387 25.61 -3.18 -3.62
CA ARG A 387 26.39 -4.00 -4.52
C ARG A 387 26.14 -5.47 -4.22
N VAL A 388 26.00 -6.28 -5.24
CA VAL A 388 25.93 -7.74 -5.14
C VAL A 388 27.05 -8.39 -5.95
N GLU A 389 27.76 -9.33 -5.35
CA GLU A 389 28.76 -10.14 -6.04
C GLU A 389 28.08 -11.23 -6.88
N VAL A 390 28.44 -11.34 -8.13
CA VAL A 390 27.80 -12.25 -9.11
C VAL A 390 28.02 -13.72 -8.76
N ALA A 391 29.22 -14.05 -8.29
CA ALA A 391 29.59 -15.43 -7.98
C ALA A 391 28.93 -15.96 -6.69
N THR A 392 28.81 -15.10 -5.67
CA THR A 392 28.39 -15.51 -4.31
C THR A 392 26.99 -15.06 -3.95
N GLY A 393 26.45 -14.05 -4.63
CA GLY A 393 25.21 -13.37 -4.24
C GLY A 393 25.35 -12.50 -2.96
N ARG A 394 26.56 -12.31 -2.44
CA ARG A 394 26.83 -11.51 -1.25
C ARG A 394 26.56 -10.04 -1.52
N ARG A 395 25.70 -9.45 -0.67
CA ARG A 395 25.30 -8.05 -0.77
C ARG A 395 26.11 -7.16 0.16
N THR A 396 26.44 -5.96 -0.30
CA THR A 396 27.07 -4.89 0.48
C THR A 396 26.30 -3.59 0.24
N ARG A 397 25.91 -2.90 1.30
CA ARG A 397 25.30 -1.56 1.20
C ARG A 397 26.41 -0.53 0.97
N LEU A 398 26.27 0.32 -0.03
CA LEU A 398 27.23 1.35 -0.39
C LEU A 398 26.91 2.71 0.23
N THR A 399 25.62 3.03 0.38
CA THR A 399 25.15 4.29 0.97
C THR A 399 24.17 4.05 2.11
N SER A 400 23.92 5.03 2.96
CA SER A 400 22.98 4.92 4.08
C SER A 400 22.20 6.20 4.30
N GLY A 401 20.92 6.20 3.94
CA GLY A 401 20.02 7.35 4.04
C GLY A 401 20.36 8.49 3.08
N LEU A 402 21.10 8.18 2.01
CA LEU A 402 21.59 9.19 1.05
C LEU A 402 20.51 9.57 0.02
N ARG A 403 19.39 8.84 -0.03
CA ARG A 403 18.33 9.05 -1.02
C ARG A 403 18.85 8.86 -2.45
N ALA A 404 19.61 7.79 -2.67
CA ALA A 404 20.33 7.49 -3.89
C ALA A 404 19.59 6.43 -4.72
N SER A 405 19.37 6.70 -6.00
CA SER A 405 18.73 5.82 -6.99
C SER A 405 19.48 5.83 -8.33
N ASP A 406 19.10 4.97 -9.24
CA ASP A 406 19.57 4.89 -10.62
C ASP A 406 21.11 4.88 -10.77
N PRO A 407 21.82 3.92 -10.19
CA PRO A 407 23.26 3.89 -10.27
C PRO A 407 23.78 3.45 -11.65
N ASP A 408 24.88 4.07 -12.09
CA ASP A 408 25.70 3.55 -13.17
C ASP A 408 27.20 3.56 -12.80
N VAL A 409 27.87 2.45 -13.10
CA VAL A 409 29.30 2.26 -12.74
C VAL A 409 30.18 2.73 -13.90
N GLY A 410 30.98 3.77 -13.64
CA GLY A 410 31.91 4.33 -14.58
C GLY A 410 33.11 3.44 -14.88
N PRO A 411 33.90 3.77 -15.92
CA PRO A 411 35.14 3.07 -16.23
C PRO A 411 36.19 3.31 -15.12
N GLY A 412 37.01 2.34 -14.92
CA GLY A 412 38.01 2.31 -13.85
C GLY A 412 38.81 1.01 -13.83
N ALA A 413 39.27 0.58 -14.99
CA ALA A 413 40.10 -0.60 -15.08
C ALA A 413 41.29 -0.54 -14.06
N GLY A 414 41.38 -1.54 -13.20
CA GLY A 414 42.39 -1.60 -12.15
C GLY A 414 42.10 -0.84 -10.88
N ARG A 415 40.96 -0.16 -10.74
CA ARG A 415 40.54 0.47 -9.48
C ARG A 415 39.66 -0.48 -8.68
N THR A 416 39.98 -0.68 -7.41
CA THR A 416 39.14 -1.49 -6.48
C THR A 416 37.76 -0.88 -6.22
N ASN A 417 37.57 0.42 -6.49
CA ASN A 417 36.31 1.15 -6.33
C ASN A 417 36.16 2.17 -7.49
N PRO A 418 35.58 1.76 -8.62
CA PRO A 418 35.28 2.66 -9.72
C PRO A 418 34.23 3.72 -9.30
N PRO A 419 34.17 4.89 -10.00
CA PRO A 419 33.16 5.88 -9.72
C PRO A 419 31.76 5.32 -10.04
N VAL A 420 30.77 5.68 -9.24
CA VAL A 420 29.36 5.38 -9.46
C VAL A 420 28.60 6.69 -9.56
N VAL A 421 28.02 6.99 -10.71
CA VAL A 421 27.06 8.09 -10.85
C VAL A 421 25.68 7.60 -10.38
N PHE A 422 24.90 8.47 -9.77
CA PHE A 422 23.56 8.14 -9.30
C PHE A 422 22.72 9.41 -9.15
N VAL A 423 21.43 9.23 -9.10
CA VAL A 423 20.46 10.28 -8.78
C VAL A 423 20.39 10.44 -7.26
N GLN A 424 20.61 11.63 -6.77
CA GLN A 424 20.44 11.99 -5.36
C GLN A 424 19.23 12.88 -5.17
N ARG A 425 18.26 12.44 -4.38
CA ARG A 425 17.00 13.14 -4.15
C ARG A 425 17.13 14.17 -3.01
N PHE A 426 16.55 15.35 -3.24
CA PHE A 426 16.35 16.42 -2.26
C PHE A 426 14.84 16.67 -2.08
N PRO A 427 14.44 17.50 -1.10
CA PRO A 427 13.01 17.72 -0.83
C PRO A 427 12.17 18.26 -2.00
N ASP A 428 12.76 18.94 -2.96
CA ASP A 428 12.07 19.61 -4.06
C ASP A 428 12.69 19.39 -5.45
N ARG A 429 13.71 18.54 -5.55
CA ARG A 429 14.39 18.19 -6.79
C ARG A 429 15.27 16.96 -6.63
N SER A 430 15.84 16.48 -7.71
CA SER A 430 16.96 15.56 -7.69
C SER A 430 18.19 16.14 -8.42
N GLU A 431 19.35 15.56 -8.16
CA GLU A 431 20.65 15.96 -8.70
C GLU A 431 21.45 14.73 -9.09
N LEU A 432 22.34 14.85 -10.05
CA LEU A 432 23.35 13.84 -10.31
C LEU A 432 24.51 13.99 -9.33
N SER A 433 24.92 12.89 -8.76
CA SER A 433 26.05 12.79 -7.81
C SER A 433 26.97 11.63 -8.17
N VAL A 434 28.25 11.74 -7.82
CA VAL A 434 29.24 10.66 -8.03
C VAL A 434 29.82 10.21 -6.69
N LEU A 435 29.77 8.91 -6.46
CA LEU A 435 30.42 8.23 -5.34
C LEU A 435 31.75 7.63 -5.83
N THR A 436 32.85 7.95 -5.17
CA THR A 436 34.18 7.38 -5.48
C THR A 436 34.77 6.74 -4.22
N GLY A 437 34.81 5.42 -4.19
CA GLY A 437 35.28 4.67 -3.03
C GLY A 437 34.41 4.93 -1.78
N ASN A 438 35.08 5.19 -0.65
CA ASN A 438 34.43 5.47 0.64
C ASN A 438 34.30 6.98 0.92
N ARG A 439 34.49 7.84 -0.08
CA ARG A 439 34.40 9.29 0.08
C ARG A 439 32.94 9.73 0.11
N SER A 440 32.67 10.91 0.67
CA SER A 440 31.37 11.57 0.53
C SER A 440 31.06 11.79 -0.95
N PRO A 441 29.82 11.62 -1.38
CA PRO A 441 29.43 11.85 -2.77
C PRO A 441 29.71 13.29 -3.17
N ARG A 442 30.17 13.48 -4.39
CA ARG A 442 30.31 14.81 -5.02
C ARG A 442 29.08 15.04 -5.89
N ARG A 443 28.35 16.12 -5.63
CA ARG A 443 27.27 16.59 -6.50
C ARG A 443 27.85 17.10 -7.80
N LEU A 444 27.28 16.66 -8.93
CA LEU A 444 27.67 17.10 -10.27
C LEU A 444 26.82 18.26 -10.78
N THR A 445 25.51 18.23 -10.51
CA THR A 445 24.58 19.22 -11.04
C THR A 445 24.03 20.11 -9.93
N THR A 446 23.54 21.29 -10.33
CA THR A 446 22.75 22.19 -9.47
C THR A 446 21.56 22.65 -10.25
N SER A 447 20.39 22.13 -9.87
CA SER A 447 19.18 22.26 -10.65
C SER A 447 18.15 23.16 -9.95
N PRO A 448 17.26 23.84 -10.67
CA PRO A 448 16.12 24.54 -10.08
C PRO A 448 15.15 23.56 -9.38
N PRO A 449 14.31 24.07 -8.46
CA PRO A 449 13.22 23.27 -7.88
C PRO A 449 12.32 22.66 -8.95
N GLY A 450 11.86 21.42 -8.72
CA GLY A 450 11.01 20.68 -9.67
C GLY A 450 11.78 19.87 -10.70
N THR A 451 13.12 19.98 -10.75
CA THR A 451 13.94 19.17 -11.64
C THR A 451 14.04 17.74 -11.13
N GLU A 452 13.81 16.76 -12.01
CA GLU A 452 14.05 15.35 -11.73
C GLU A 452 14.99 14.75 -12.77
N TRP A 453 16.07 14.15 -12.29
CA TRP A 453 17.03 13.40 -13.08
C TRP A 453 16.70 11.91 -13.01
N SER A 454 16.95 11.18 -14.10
CA SER A 454 16.84 9.72 -14.14
C SER A 454 17.82 9.08 -15.13
N HIS A 455 18.09 7.79 -14.93
CA HIS A 455 18.85 6.91 -15.82
C HIS A 455 20.21 7.44 -16.27
N PRO A 456 21.06 7.97 -15.36
CA PRO A 456 22.40 8.42 -15.77
C PRO A 456 23.24 7.23 -16.26
N ARG A 457 24.03 7.42 -17.33
CA ARG A 457 24.89 6.41 -17.94
C ARG A 457 26.24 7.02 -18.34
N PHE A 458 27.33 6.49 -17.81
CA PHE A 458 28.67 6.84 -18.26
C PHE A 458 28.88 6.42 -19.71
N SER A 459 29.57 7.28 -20.49
CA SER A 459 30.11 6.90 -21.77
C SER A 459 31.09 5.73 -21.65
N PRO A 460 31.34 4.96 -22.69
CA PRO A 460 32.34 3.89 -22.69
C PRO A 460 33.71 4.36 -22.24
N LEU A 461 34.12 5.56 -22.62
CA LEU A 461 35.39 6.21 -22.20
C LEU A 461 35.33 6.84 -20.81
N GLY A 462 34.13 7.13 -20.27
CA GLY A 462 33.92 7.75 -18.96
C GLY A 462 34.16 9.26 -18.93
N ASP A 463 34.28 9.88 -20.10
CA ASP A 463 34.46 11.31 -20.29
C ASP A 463 33.14 12.11 -20.37
N ALA A 464 32.01 11.39 -20.36
CA ALA A 464 30.66 11.97 -20.36
C ALA A 464 29.68 11.09 -19.57
N ILE A 465 28.56 11.70 -19.14
CA ILE A 465 27.38 11.01 -18.59
C ILE A 465 26.19 11.50 -19.39
N VAL A 466 25.38 10.59 -19.94
CA VAL A 466 24.07 10.93 -20.48
C VAL A 466 23.01 10.60 -19.43
N ALA A 467 22.00 11.48 -19.30
CA ALA A 467 20.89 11.24 -18.38
C ALA A 467 19.60 11.88 -18.94
N SER A 468 18.46 11.41 -18.47
CA SER A 468 17.17 12.09 -18.69
C SER A 468 16.96 13.14 -17.61
N ARG A 469 16.41 14.29 -17.99
CA ARG A 469 16.04 15.39 -17.09
C ARG A 469 14.62 15.84 -17.36
N LEU A 470 13.76 15.72 -16.39
CA LEU A 470 12.42 16.29 -16.41
C LEU A 470 12.44 17.66 -15.72
N LEU A 471 12.00 18.68 -16.43
CA LEU A 471 11.80 20.03 -15.93
C LEU A 471 10.68 20.72 -16.71
N ASP A 472 9.68 21.26 -16.00
CA ASP A 472 8.54 21.99 -16.57
C ASP A 472 7.76 21.21 -17.66
N GLY A 473 7.71 19.88 -17.54
CA GLY A 473 7.07 18.96 -18.50
C GLY A 473 7.96 18.55 -19.66
N PHE A 474 9.18 19.08 -19.79
CA PHE A 474 10.17 18.64 -20.76
C PHE A 474 10.97 17.48 -20.18
N SER A 475 10.91 16.32 -20.83
CA SER A 475 11.73 15.15 -20.50
C SER A 475 12.81 15.01 -21.56
N ASP A 476 13.93 15.65 -21.33
CA ASP A 476 15.03 15.79 -22.30
C ASP A 476 16.25 14.95 -21.93
N LEU A 477 17.03 14.60 -22.95
CA LEU A 477 18.34 14.00 -22.79
C LEU A 477 19.41 15.07 -22.63
N ILE A 478 20.25 14.91 -21.61
CA ILE A 478 21.33 15.82 -21.29
C ILE A 478 22.64 15.04 -21.17
N VAL A 479 23.70 15.50 -21.83
CA VAL A 479 25.06 15.04 -21.56
C VAL A 479 25.67 15.93 -20.49
N VAL A 480 26.29 15.32 -19.49
CA VAL A 480 26.91 15.99 -18.35
C VAL A 480 28.40 15.65 -18.32
N ASP A 481 29.25 16.65 -18.20
CA ASP A 481 30.68 16.44 -17.96
C ASP A 481 30.91 15.90 -16.55
N PRO A 482 31.54 14.73 -16.37
CA PRO A 482 31.70 14.13 -15.04
C PRO A 482 32.70 14.85 -14.13
N VAL A 483 33.45 15.82 -14.66
CA VAL A 483 34.46 16.62 -13.91
C VAL A 483 33.91 17.99 -13.56
N THR A 484 33.42 18.73 -14.56
CA THR A 484 32.95 20.12 -14.38
C THR A 484 31.48 20.21 -14.00
N GLY A 485 30.67 19.25 -14.44
CA GLY A 485 29.22 19.30 -14.32
C GLY A 485 28.52 20.12 -15.41
N ASP A 486 29.24 20.50 -16.45
CA ASP A 486 28.67 21.26 -17.60
C ASP A 486 27.62 20.41 -18.30
N LEU A 487 26.55 21.07 -18.76
CA LEU A 487 25.38 20.44 -19.35
C LEU A 487 25.28 20.72 -20.84
N ILE A 488 25.10 19.67 -21.64
CA ILE A 488 24.85 19.76 -23.09
C ILE A 488 23.48 19.13 -23.38
N PRO A 489 22.43 19.88 -23.65
CA PRO A 489 21.15 19.33 -24.07
C PRO A 489 21.27 18.63 -25.44
N LEU A 490 20.75 17.41 -25.54
CA LEU A 490 20.66 16.65 -26.77
C LEU A 490 19.30 16.77 -27.44
N THR A 491 18.26 16.88 -26.62
CA THR A 491 16.87 17.10 -27.09
C THR A 491 16.28 18.30 -26.34
N HIS A 492 15.29 18.93 -26.95
CA HIS A 492 14.59 20.08 -26.37
C HIS A 492 13.22 20.29 -27.05
N ASP A 493 12.35 19.31 -26.80
CA ASP A 493 10.97 19.34 -27.24
C ASP A 493 10.08 18.73 -26.15
N ARG A 494 8.77 18.61 -26.42
CA ARG A 494 7.84 18.03 -25.41
C ARG A 494 7.60 16.54 -25.60
N ALA A 495 8.40 15.85 -26.41
CA ALA A 495 8.44 14.42 -26.42
C ALA A 495 9.05 13.90 -25.10
N VAL A 496 8.65 12.72 -24.68
CA VAL A 496 9.23 12.05 -23.50
C VAL A 496 10.49 11.30 -23.94
N ASP A 497 11.63 11.96 -23.87
CA ASP A 497 12.93 11.37 -24.17
C ASP A 497 13.56 10.85 -22.89
N ALA A 498 13.70 9.53 -22.78
CA ALA A 498 14.10 8.89 -21.53
C ALA A 498 14.89 7.58 -21.75
N GLU A 499 15.46 7.07 -20.66
CA GLU A 499 16.17 5.78 -20.61
C GLU A 499 17.33 5.69 -21.61
N PRO A 500 18.26 6.67 -21.65
CA PRO A 500 19.37 6.66 -22.58
C PRO A 500 20.37 5.53 -22.30
N ALA A 501 20.96 4.99 -23.37
CA ALA A 501 22.10 4.08 -23.30
C ALA A 501 23.09 4.40 -24.41
N TRP A 502 24.39 4.28 -24.13
CA TRP A 502 25.42 4.47 -25.13
C TRP A 502 25.48 3.26 -26.07
N VAL A 503 25.43 3.50 -27.37
CA VAL A 503 25.73 2.53 -28.41
C VAL A 503 27.24 2.41 -28.58
N ASP A 504 27.88 3.58 -28.69
CA ASP A 504 29.34 3.78 -28.76
C ASP A 504 29.70 5.14 -28.11
N ASP A 505 30.90 5.66 -28.31
CA ASP A 505 31.35 6.92 -27.73
C ASP A 505 30.66 8.16 -28.34
N ARG A 506 29.89 8.00 -29.41
CA ARG A 506 29.28 9.10 -30.18
C ARG A 506 27.76 8.99 -30.31
N THR A 507 27.23 7.80 -30.16
CA THR A 507 25.83 7.52 -30.46
C THR A 507 25.10 7.05 -29.19
N ILE A 508 23.93 7.59 -28.94
CA ILE A 508 23.06 7.28 -27.82
C ILE A 508 21.76 6.73 -28.37
N VAL A 509 21.30 5.59 -27.83
CA VAL A 509 19.95 5.06 -28.04
C VAL A 509 19.06 5.45 -26.87
N PHE A 510 17.81 5.80 -27.14
CA PHE A 510 16.87 6.24 -26.11
C PHE A 510 15.43 5.92 -26.47
N ARG A 511 14.54 5.95 -25.49
CA ARG A 511 13.10 5.82 -25.67
C ARG A 511 12.46 7.20 -25.88
N SER A 512 11.52 7.26 -26.84
CA SER A 512 10.75 8.48 -27.10
C SER A 512 9.32 8.19 -27.54
N ASP A 513 8.39 9.07 -27.22
CA ASP A 513 7.01 9.07 -27.71
C ASP A 513 6.77 10.11 -28.84
N ARG A 514 7.84 10.63 -29.47
CA ARG A 514 7.78 11.69 -30.51
C ARG A 514 6.93 11.36 -31.71
N GLU A 515 6.61 10.10 -31.95
CA GLU A 515 5.66 9.66 -32.97
C GLU A 515 4.22 9.54 -32.47
N ALA A 516 3.91 9.98 -31.24
CA ALA A 516 2.62 10.18 -30.59
C ALA A 516 1.69 8.96 -30.44
N GLU A 517 1.98 7.78 -31.00
CA GLU A 517 1.13 6.60 -30.92
C GLU A 517 1.63 5.55 -29.91
N SER A 518 2.94 5.46 -29.73
CA SER A 518 3.58 4.49 -28.85
C SER A 518 5.02 4.91 -28.56
N PHE A 519 5.58 4.39 -27.49
CA PHE A 519 7.01 4.53 -27.23
C PHE A 519 7.81 3.69 -28.21
N ARG A 520 8.84 4.32 -28.82
CA ARG A 520 9.79 3.69 -29.74
C ARG A 520 11.22 4.06 -29.35
N LEU A 521 12.19 3.38 -29.97
CA LEU A 521 13.60 3.64 -29.73
C LEU A 521 14.17 4.50 -30.87
N PHE A 522 14.99 5.46 -30.46
CA PHE A 522 15.63 6.43 -31.36
C PHE A 522 17.13 6.50 -31.05
N LEU A 523 17.86 7.04 -31.98
CA LEU A 523 19.29 7.34 -31.89
C LEU A 523 19.46 8.85 -31.94
N VAL A 524 20.47 9.35 -31.24
CA VAL A 524 20.92 10.75 -31.31
C VAL A 524 22.45 10.79 -31.19
N SER A 525 23.10 11.72 -31.86
CA SER A 525 24.54 11.93 -31.65
C SER A 525 24.81 12.55 -30.28
N ARG A 526 26.02 12.38 -29.78
CA ARG A 526 26.50 12.99 -28.51
C ARG A 526 26.42 14.53 -28.55
N GLU A 527 26.37 15.13 -29.73
CA GLU A 527 26.23 16.58 -29.98
C GLU A 527 24.77 17.02 -30.12
N GLY A 528 23.79 16.12 -29.98
CA GLY A 528 22.40 16.45 -30.10
C GLY A 528 21.85 16.56 -31.54
N SER A 529 22.55 16.04 -32.52
CA SER A 529 22.14 16.10 -33.93
C SER A 529 21.66 14.74 -34.45
N GLY A 530 20.85 14.75 -35.50
CA GLY A 530 20.54 13.58 -36.31
C GLY A 530 19.70 12.54 -35.58
N ILE A 531 18.56 12.95 -34.97
CA ILE A 531 17.65 11.99 -34.37
C ILE A 531 17.11 11.06 -35.45
N ARG A 532 17.31 9.73 -35.26
CA ARG A 532 16.90 8.68 -36.17
C ARG A 532 16.16 7.58 -35.43
N ARG A 533 15.22 6.92 -36.10
CA ARG A 533 14.51 5.78 -35.54
C ARG A 533 15.39 4.53 -35.58
N VAL A 534 15.25 3.65 -34.58
CA VAL A 534 15.78 2.29 -34.65
C VAL A 534 14.78 1.43 -35.42
N ALA A 535 15.12 1.04 -36.65
CA ALA A 535 14.17 0.37 -37.58
C ALA A 535 13.68 -1.00 -37.06
N GLY A 536 14.50 -1.75 -36.33
CA GLY A 536 14.13 -3.03 -35.72
C GLY A 536 13.27 -2.92 -34.46
N SER A 537 13.05 -1.71 -33.91
CA SER A 537 12.29 -1.52 -32.67
C SER A 537 10.79 -1.58 -32.92
N PRO A 538 10.05 -2.49 -32.26
CA PRO A 538 8.59 -2.45 -32.25
C PRO A 538 8.08 -1.22 -31.49
N GLY A 539 6.77 -0.96 -31.54
CA GLY A 539 6.13 -0.06 -30.59
C GLY A 539 6.19 -0.61 -29.16
N ASN A 540 6.02 0.27 -28.17
CA ASN A 540 6.02 -0.09 -26.73
C ASN A 540 7.35 -0.70 -26.23
N ALA A 541 8.48 -0.18 -26.74
CA ALA A 541 9.83 -0.58 -26.38
C ALA A 541 10.45 0.37 -25.35
N PHE A 542 11.12 -0.17 -24.35
CA PHE A 542 11.66 0.51 -23.16
C PHE A 542 13.06 -0.01 -22.82
N ALA A 543 13.83 0.80 -22.10
CA ALA A 543 15.12 0.45 -21.52
C ALA A 543 16.07 -0.27 -22.52
N PRO A 544 16.49 0.41 -23.59
CA PRO A 544 17.33 -0.21 -24.62
C PRO A 544 18.74 -0.53 -24.11
N GLU A 545 19.32 -1.62 -24.65
CA GLU A 545 20.72 -1.99 -24.49
C GLU A 545 21.22 -2.58 -25.82
N VAL A 546 22.30 -2.08 -26.37
CA VAL A 546 22.79 -2.48 -27.69
C VAL A 546 24.10 -3.26 -27.60
N ASP A 547 24.15 -4.40 -28.23
CA ASP A 547 25.37 -5.17 -28.48
C ASP A 547 25.86 -4.93 -29.89
N VAL A 548 26.70 -3.93 -30.08
CA VAL A 548 27.23 -3.49 -31.35
C VAL A 548 27.94 -4.60 -32.14
N PRO A 549 28.86 -5.42 -31.53
CA PRO A 549 29.53 -6.48 -32.27
C PRO A 549 28.64 -7.53 -32.91
N THR A 550 27.46 -7.78 -32.33
CA THR A 550 26.51 -8.76 -32.91
C THR A 550 25.35 -8.11 -33.63
N GLY A 551 25.26 -6.78 -33.59
CA GLY A 551 24.13 -6.05 -34.15
C GLY A 551 22.81 -6.41 -33.47
N THR A 552 22.80 -6.61 -32.13
CA THR A 552 21.61 -7.04 -31.39
C THR A 552 21.17 -5.93 -30.45
N LEU A 553 19.87 -5.60 -30.49
CA LEU A 553 19.19 -4.71 -29.56
C LEU A 553 18.42 -5.53 -28.54
N PHE A 554 18.63 -5.27 -27.25
CA PHE A 554 17.85 -5.81 -26.14
C PHE A 554 16.97 -4.68 -25.57
N PHE A 555 15.73 -5.00 -25.18
CA PHE A 555 14.80 -4.01 -24.65
C PHE A 555 13.71 -4.70 -23.82
N ALA A 556 12.96 -3.92 -23.04
CA ALA A 556 11.71 -4.36 -22.44
C ALA A 556 10.55 -4.02 -23.37
N HIS A 557 9.68 -4.98 -23.65
CA HIS A 557 8.49 -4.82 -24.48
C HIS A 557 7.24 -4.87 -23.61
N TYR A 558 6.37 -3.88 -23.75
CA TYR A 558 5.10 -3.81 -23.04
C TYR A 558 3.96 -4.52 -23.78
N SER A 559 3.17 -5.31 -23.06
CA SER A 559 1.96 -5.99 -23.55
C SER A 559 0.86 -5.95 -22.49
N ALA A 560 -0.32 -6.47 -22.78
CA ALA A 560 -1.41 -6.58 -21.81
C ALA A 560 -1.05 -7.37 -20.52
N ARG A 561 0.05 -8.11 -20.51
CA ARG A 561 0.56 -8.83 -19.33
C ARG A 561 1.63 -8.04 -18.55
N GLY A 562 2.00 -6.85 -19.03
CA GLY A 562 3.09 -6.04 -18.52
C GLY A 562 4.34 -6.13 -19.40
N PHE A 563 5.49 -6.02 -18.79
CA PHE A 563 6.78 -5.96 -19.47
C PHE A 563 7.46 -7.35 -19.51
N ASP A 564 7.99 -7.69 -20.69
CA ASP A 564 8.86 -8.84 -20.88
C ASP A 564 10.10 -8.40 -21.68
N LEU A 565 11.27 -9.01 -21.42
CA LEU A 565 12.47 -8.74 -22.20
C LEU A 565 12.37 -9.36 -23.58
N ALA A 566 12.89 -8.62 -24.55
CA ALA A 566 12.93 -8.99 -25.96
C ALA A 566 14.27 -8.63 -26.59
N GLN A 567 14.55 -9.23 -27.74
CA GLN A 567 15.66 -8.86 -28.62
C GLN A 567 15.21 -8.69 -30.06
N ALA A 568 15.92 -7.83 -30.79
CA ALA A 568 15.74 -7.58 -32.22
C ALA A 568 17.08 -7.29 -32.87
N PRO A 569 17.20 -7.37 -34.22
CA PRO A 569 18.32 -6.81 -34.93
C PRO A 569 18.43 -5.30 -34.67
N PHE A 570 19.64 -4.83 -34.37
CA PHE A 570 19.91 -3.40 -34.28
C PHE A 570 20.15 -2.84 -35.68
N ILE A 571 19.20 -2.07 -36.19
CA ILE A 571 19.24 -1.46 -37.53
C ILE A 571 18.94 0.03 -37.39
N GLU A 572 19.86 0.87 -37.87
CA GLU A 572 19.61 2.29 -37.95
C GLU A 572 18.54 2.56 -39.06
N GLY A 573 17.53 3.30 -38.69
CA GLY A 573 16.45 3.68 -39.62
C GLY A 573 16.56 5.09 -40.11
N ASP A 574 15.46 5.57 -40.67
CA ASP A 574 15.33 6.90 -41.25
C ASP A 574 15.38 7.99 -40.17
N ALA A 575 15.65 9.22 -40.58
CA ALA A 575 15.51 10.41 -39.72
C ALA A 575 14.11 10.44 -39.12
N ALA A 576 14.03 10.77 -37.83
CA ALA A 576 12.76 10.99 -37.16
C ALA A 576 12.03 12.16 -37.79
N GLY A 577 10.70 12.09 -37.91
CA GLY A 577 9.89 13.22 -38.31
C GLY A 577 9.98 14.34 -37.28
N GLU A 578 9.60 15.55 -37.71
CA GLU A 578 9.51 16.69 -36.81
C GLU A 578 8.45 16.40 -35.73
N TYR A 579 8.82 16.62 -34.46
CA TYR A 579 7.88 16.48 -33.36
C TYR A 579 6.78 17.55 -33.42
N VAL A 580 5.54 17.13 -33.39
CA VAL A 580 4.39 18.01 -33.32
C VAL A 580 3.89 18.11 -31.89
N ASP A 581 4.08 19.28 -31.28
CA ASP A 581 3.61 19.51 -29.90
C ASP A 581 2.08 19.55 -29.83
N GLY A 582 1.50 18.55 -29.19
CA GLY A 582 0.07 18.43 -28.95
C GLY A 582 -0.39 18.87 -27.56
N PHE A 583 0.55 19.30 -26.69
CA PHE A 583 0.21 19.70 -25.31
C PHE A 583 -0.26 21.17 -25.25
N PRO A 584 -1.18 21.49 -24.32
CA PRO A 584 -1.50 22.87 -23.99
C PRO A 584 -0.25 23.61 -23.45
N ARG A 585 -0.31 24.92 -23.41
CA ARG A 585 0.72 25.68 -22.69
C ARG A 585 0.73 25.32 -21.22
N ASN A 586 1.92 25.34 -20.60
CA ASN A 586 2.05 25.12 -19.16
C ASN A 586 1.18 26.11 -18.38
N THR A 587 0.58 25.63 -17.30
CA THR A 587 -0.16 26.48 -16.39
C THR A 587 0.83 27.28 -15.55
N GLU A 588 0.68 28.61 -15.56
CA GLU A 588 1.52 29.47 -14.73
C GLU A 588 1.36 29.12 -13.25
N GLU A 589 2.48 28.95 -12.54
CA GLU A 589 2.43 28.67 -11.10
C GLU A 589 2.27 29.97 -10.31
N PRO A 590 1.39 29.98 -9.29
CA PRO A 590 1.28 31.13 -8.40
C PRO A 590 2.59 31.31 -7.62
N PRO A 591 2.94 32.56 -7.25
CA PRO A 591 4.10 32.79 -6.39
C PRO A 591 3.94 32.04 -5.06
N PRO A 592 5.03 31.56 -4.45
CA PRO A 592 4.97 30.93 -3.15
C PRO A 592 4.30 31.83 -2.11
N PHE A 593 3.49 31.22 -1.23
CA PHE A 593 2.80 31.94 -0.18
C PHE A 593 3.79 32.58 0.80
N ASP A 594 3.65 33.86 1.08
CA ASP A 594 4.58 34.68 1.87
C ASP A 594 4.19 34.84 3.35
N GLY A 595 3.02 34.30 3.76
CA GLY A 595 2.52 34.39 5.13
C GLY A 595 3.45 33.80 6.20
N GLU A 596 3.32 34.27 7.42
CA GLU A 596 4.16 33.84 8.55
C GLU A 596 3.80 32.41 9.00
N ALA A 597 4.83 31.58 9.22
CA ALA A 597 4.65 30.24 9.74
C ALA A 597 4.66 30.23 11.28
N GLN A 598 3.61 29.65 11.87
CA GLN A 598 3.43 29.52 13.30
C GLN A 598 3.84 28.13 13.80
N PRO A 599 4.21 27.94 15.07
CA PRO A 599 4.41 26.60 15.63
C PRO A 599 3.14 25.77 15.53
N TYR A 600 3.30 24.49 15.13
CA TYR A 600 2.16 23.56 15.03
C TYR A 600 1.50 23.32 16.39
N ARG A 601 0.16 23.36 16.43
CA ARG A 601 -0.68 23.13 17.62
C ARG A 601 -1.71 22.04 17.34
N SER A 602 -1.52 20.85 17.91
CA SER A 602 -2.40 19.68 17.70
C SER A 602 -3.83 19.89 18.23
N LEU A 603 -3.99 20.59 19.33
CA LEU A 603 -5.29 20.76 19.99
C LEU A 603 -6.37 21.43 19.12
N ASN A 604 -5.96 22.27 18.17
CA ASN A 604 -6.90 22.97 17.27
C ASN A 604 -7.71 21.99 16.39
N SER A 605 -7.15 20.85 16.06
CA SER A 605 -7.76 19.83 15.18
C SER A 605 -8.49 18.72 15.94
N LEU A 606 -8.32 18.62 17.26
CA LEU A 606 -8.89 17.55 18.09
C LEU A 606 -10.36 17.77 18.53
N ARG A 607 -11.05 18.76 17.97
CA ARG A 607 -12.47 18.96 18.27
C ARG A 607 -13.30 17.84 17.65
N PRO A 608 -14.29 17.27 18.37
CA PRO A 608 -15.23 16.33 17.77
C PRO A 608 -15.93 16.94 16.55
N ARG A 609 -15.97 16.23 15.45
CA ARG A 609 -16.58 16.69 14.19
C ARG A 609 -17.88 15.96 13.85
N PHE A 610 -18.19 14.91 14.60
CA PHE A 610 -19.37 14.11 14.41
C PHE A 610 -19.79 13.39 15.68
N VAL A 611 -21.04 12.95 15.69
CA VAL A 611 -21.58 11.98 16.63
C VAL A 611 -22.27 10.90 15.79
N SER A 612 -21.72 9.68 15.80
CA SER A 612 -22.26 8.55 15.03
C SER A 612 -23.15 7.69 15.93
N PRO A 613 -24.44 7.51 15.61
CA PRO A 613 -25.23 6.49 16.27
C PRO A 613 -24.72 5.11 15.86
N TYR A 614 -24.74 4.17 16.79
CA TYR A 614 -24.45 2.76 16.52
C TYR A 614 -25.37 1.84 17.33
N LEU A 615 -25.55 0.64 16.79
CA LEU A 615 -26.33 -0.41 17.42
C LEU A 615 -25.43 -1.63 17.61
N GLU A 616 -25.40 -2.18 18.81
CA GLU A 616 -24.70 -3.44 19.09
C GLU A 616 -25.61 -4.44 19.78
N VAL A 617 -25.28 -5.73 19.64
CA VAL A 617 -25.97 -6.80 20.36
C VAL A 617 -24.95 -7.59 21.17
N VAL A 618 -25.07 -7.55 22.49
CA VAL A 618 -24.17 -8.23 23.44
C VAL A 618 -24.98 -9.11 24.37
N SER A 619 -24.65 -10.40 24.41
CA SER A 619 -25.37 -11.35 25.30
C SER A 619 -26.90 -11.28 25.19
N HIS A 620 -27.43 -11.20 23.95
CA HIS A 620 -28.86 -11.06 23.62
C HIS A 620 -29.49 -9.74 24.13
N GLU A 621 -28.70 -8.75 24.38
CA GLU A 621 -29.11 -7.38 24.69
C GLU A 621 -28.84 -6.48 23.48
N TRP A 622 -29.83 -5.67 23.12
CA TRP A 622 -29.66 -4.58 22.17
C TRP A 622 -29.14 -3.36 22.92
N ARG A 623 -28.13 -2.71 22.35
CA ARG A 623 -27.59 -1.45 22.89
C ARG A 623 -27.55 -0.40 21.80
N LEU A 624 -28.18 0.71 22.08
CA LEU A 624 -28.10 1.91 21.25
C LEU A 624 -27.04 2.83 21.82
N GLY A 625 -26.13 3.27 21.00
CA GLY A 625 -25.02 4.09 21.42
C GLY A 625 -24.70 5.26 20.49
N LEU A 626 -23.82 6.12 20.97
CA LEU A 626 -23.23 7.23 20.24
C LEU A 626 -21.72 7.13 20.34
N ALA A 627 -21.04 7.41 19.24
CA ALA A 627 -19.57 7.40 19.19
C ALA A 627 -19.04 8.63 18.45
N THR A 628 -17.85 9.07 18.84
CA THR A 628 -17.06 10.07 18.14
C THR A 628 -15.59 9.70 18.14
N ALA A 629 -14.84 10.12 17.14
CA ALA A 629 -13.40 9.95 17.07
C ALA A 629 -12.78 11.08 16.25
N THR A 630 -11.51 11.36 16.48
CA THR A 630 -10.72 12.29 15.67
C THR A 630 -9.23 12.04 15.85
N PHE A 631 -8.44 12.68 15.01
CA PHE A 631 -6.99 12.70 15.08
C PHE A 631 -6.46 14.10 14.76
N ASP A 632 -5.24 14.41 15.14
CA ASP A 632 -4.56 15.62 14.68
C ASP A 632 -3.91 15.38 13.30
N PRO A 633 -3.70 16.43 12.46
CA PRO A 633 -3.18 16.27 11.10
C PRO A 633 -1.87 15.49 10.98
N LEU A 634 -1.04 15.48 12.02
CA LEU A 634 0.21 14.71 12.05
C LEU A 634 0.02 13.27 12.53
N LEU A 635 -1.22 12.83 12.79
CA LEU A 635 -1.56 11.52 13.36
C LEU A 635 -0.85 11.21 14.69
N ARG A 636 -0.37 12.25 15.38
CA ARG A 636 0.32 12.14 16.67
C ARG A 636 -0.61 11.91 17.84
N THR A 637 -1.83 12.41 17.73
CA THR A 637 -2.88 12.25 18.74
C THR A 637 -4.13 11.74 18.07
N THR A 638 -4.61 10.58 18.50
CA THR A 638 -5.88 10.00 18.03
C THR A 638 -6.71 9.66 19.26
N TYR A 639 -7.99 10.02 19.27
CA TYR A 639 -8.89 9.55 20.32
C TYR A 639 -10.22 9.09 19.76
N GLY A 640 -10.88 8.22 20.53
CA GLY A 640 -12.25 7.77 20.31
C GLY A 640 -13.01 7.68 21.61
N LEU A 641 -14.27 8.09 21.60
CA LEU A 641 -15.20 8.01 22.72
C LEU A 641 -16.49 7.33 22.24
N ALA A 642 -17.02 6.41 23.02
CA ALA A 642 -18.29 5.78 22.74
C ALA A 642 -19.08 5.61 24.04
N GLY A 643 -20.39 5.75 23.94
CA GLY A 643 -21.32 5.48 25.03
C GLY A 643 -22.54 4.76 24.48
N SER A 644 -23.05 3.75 25.22
CA SER A 644 -24.25 3.02 24.84
C SER A 644 -25.13 2.69 26.04
N TRP A 645 -26.40 2.43 25.76
CA TRP A 645 -27.40 2.04 26.74
C TRP A 645 -28.09 0.75 26.29
N GLY A 646 -28.17 -0.22 27.16
CA GLY A 646 -28.75 -1.53 26.86
C GLY A 646 -30.25 -1.62 27.19
N THR A 647 -30.93 -2.50 26.48
CA THR A 647 -32.39 -2.75 26.68
C THR A 647 -32.70 -3.62 27.90
N LYS A 648 -31.75 -4.39 28.43
CA LYS A 648 -31.92 -5.29 29.56
C LYS A 648 -31.25 -4.76 30.83
N VAL A 649 -30.08 -4.17 30.68
CA VAL A 649 -29.32 -3.60 31.80
C VAL A 649 -29.36 -2.09 31.70
N SER A 650 -30.12 -1.46 32.58
CA SER A 650 -30.31 0.00 32.62
C SER A 650 -29.10 0.73 33.20
N LYS A 651 -27.92 0.46 32.68
CA LYS A 651 -26.66 1.12 33.02
C LYS A 651 -25.93 1.60 31.76
N PRO A 652 -25.25 2.77 31.82
CA PRO A 652 -24.45 3.24 30.68
C PRO A 652 -23.21 2.37 30.50
N ASN A 653 -22.87 2.11 29.24
CA ASN A 653 -21.61 1.54 28.82
C ASN A 653 -20.76 2.66 28.22
N LEU A 654 -19.52 2.80 28.63
CA LEU A 654 -18.60 3.86 28.21
C LEU A 654 -17.30 3.24 27.75
N LEU A 655 -16.74 3.79 26.65
CA LEU A 655 -15.42 3.45 26.13
C LEU A 655 -14.68 4.74 25.75
N GLY A 656 -13.46 4.87 26.23
CA GLY A 656 -12.55 5.92 25.82
C GLY A 656 -11.22 5.33 25.41
N TYR A 657 -10.67 5.81 24.30
CA TYR A 657 -9.37 5.45 23.77
C TYR A 657 -8.59 6.70 23.39
N LEU A 658 -7.32 6.75 23.74
CA LEU A 658 -6.36 7.79 23.36
C LEU A 658 -5.06 7.13 22.92
N ARG A 659 -4.52 7.57 21.79
CA ARG A 659 -3.19 7.19 21.31
C ARG A 659 -2.35 8.46 21.13
N TYR A 660 -1.08 8.37 21.51
CA TYR A 660 -0.13 9.47 21.41
C TYR A 660 1.21 9.01 20.85
N ASP A 661 1.54 9.49 19.64
CA ASP A 661 2.67 9.05 18.79
C ASP A 661 3.74 10.14 18.58
N ARG A 662 3.87 11.08 19.52
CA ARG A 662 4.87 12.16 19.42
C ARG A 662 6.31 11.70 19.63
N PHE A 663 6.50 10.60 20.34
CA PHE A 663 7.79 10.05 20.72
C PHE A 663 8.11 8.74 19.98
N THR A 664 9.33 8.21 20.16
CA THR A 664 9.68 6.89 19.63
C THR A 664 8.75 5.80 20.15
N PRO A 665 8.46 5.68 21.48
CA PRO A 665 7.37 4.83 21.92
C PRO A 665 6.03 5.47 21.60
N THR A 666 5.10 4.62 21.17
CA THR A 666 3.69 4.93 21.07
C THR A 666 3.04 4.71 22.42
N PHE A 667 2.34 5.71 22.95
CA PHE A 667 1.54 5.56 24.16
C PHE A 667 0.06 5.41 23.80
N SER A 668 -0.64 4.51 24.50
CA SER A 668 -2.09 4.42 24.39
C SER A 668 -2.75 4.24 25.76
N VAL A 669 -3.92 4.84 25.90
CA VAL A 669 -4.76 4.73 27.10
C VAL A 669 -6.13 4.24 26.64
N LEU A 670 -6.65 3.23 27.34
CA LEU A 670 -8.01 2.72 27.16
C LEU A 670 -8.69 2.72 28.52
N ALA A 671 -9.89 3.28 28.56
CA ALA A 671 -10.77 3.21 29.72
C ALA A 671 -12.14 2.71 29.30
N ARG A 672 -12.71 1.73 30.00
CA ARG A 672 -14.06 1.26 29.72
C ARG A 672 -14.84 0.93 30.99
N ALA A 673 -16.14 1.18 30.93
CA ALA A 673 -17.11 0.72 31.89
C ALA A 673 -18.23 0.02 31.11
N GLU A 674 -18.48 -1.24 31.38
CA GLU A 674 -19.45 -2.06 30.65
C GLU A 674 -20.28 -2.88 31.62
N SER A 675 -21.58 -2.92 31.38
CA SER A 675 -22.52 -3.76 32.11
C SER A 675 -23.23 -4.68 31.13
N SER A 676 -23.27 -5.98 31.39
CA SER A 676 -23.87 -6.97 30.49
C SER A 676 -24.70 -8.00 31.24
N PRO A 677 -25.80 -8.54 30.67
CA PRO A 677 -26.55 -9.60 31.28
C PRO A 677 -25.72 -10.89 31.37
N LEU A 678 -25.82 -11.59 32.51
CA LEU A 678 -25.19 -12.88 32.72
C LEU A 678 -26.20 -13.79 33.45
N GLY A 679 -27.04 -14.49 32.68
CA GLY A 679 -28.19 -15.21 33.22
C GLY A 679 -29.13 -14.27 34.01
N PRO A 680 -29.48 -14.57 35.27
CA PRO A 680 -30.29 -13.71 36.10
C PRO A 680 -29.54 -12.49 36.67
N SER A 681 -28.22 -12.47 36.56
CA SER A 681 -27.34 -11.46 37.16
C SER A 681 -26.82 -10.50 36.12
N THR A 682 -26.23 -9.39 36.56
CA THR A 682 -25.48 -8.42 35.73
C THR A 682 -23.98 -8.59 36.01
N ARG A 683 -23.19 -8.60 34.93
CA ARG A 683 -21.75 -8.47 35.04
C ARG A 683 -21.36 -7.02 34.77
N ASP A 684 -20.81 -6.35 35.74
CA ASP A 684 -20.21 -5.03 35.62
C ASP A 684 -18.70 -5.14 35.45
N LEU A 685 -18.12 -4.47 34.45
CA LEU A 685 -16.71 -4.43 34.15
C LEU A 685 -16.24 -2.98 34.09
N LYS A 686 -15.22 -2.63 34.86
CA LYS A 686 -14.49 -1.36 34.73
C LYS A 686 -13.02 -1.69 34.47
N GLU A 687 -12.43 -1.08 33.45
CA GLU A 687 -11.04 -1.31 33.08
C GLU A 687 -10.36 0.01 32.71
N ALA A 688 -9.13 0.16 33.17
CA ALA A 688 -8.20 1.18 32.70
C ALA A 688 -6.90 0.48 32.28
N ARG A 689 -6.35 0.87 31.14
CA ARG A 689 -5.13 0.30 30.56
C ARG A 689 -4.27 1.42 30.01
N ILE A 690 -2.98 1.37 30.29
CA ILE A 690 -1.94 2.21 29.68
C ILE A 690 -0.95 1.27 29.02
N THR A 691 -0.63 1.53 27.76
CA THR A 691 0.35 0.76 26.99
C THR A 691 1.40 1.68 26.42
N ALA A 692 2.65 1.23 26.40
CA ALA A 692 3.77 1.86 25.71
C ALA A 692 4.42 0.83 24.78
N ASP A 693 4.45 1.11 23.48
CA ASP A 693 5.01 0.25 22.45
C ASP A 693 6.32 0.84 21.92
N PHE A 694 7.41 0.09 22.05
CA PHE A 694 8.76 0.48 21.65
C PHE A 694 9.16 -0.28 20.38
N PRO A 695 9.24 0.37 19.20
CA PRO A 695 9.77 -0.26 17.99
C PRO A 695 11.29 -0.44 18.15
N LEU A 696 11.76 -1.69 18.30
CA LEU A 696 13.19 -2.02 18.35
C LEU A 696 13.80 -2.00 16.94
N GLU A 697 13.07 -2.58 15.98
CA GLU A 697 13.44 -2.65 14.59
C GLU A 697 12.22 -2.42 13.69
N ARG A 698 12.43 -1.70 12.59
CA ARG A 698 11.49 -1.57 11.50
C ARG A 698 12.26 -1.63 10.19
N SER A 699 11.99 -2.60 9.38
CA SER A 699 12.48 -2.71 8.00
C SER A 699 11.34 -3.23 7.12
N ALA A 700 11.50 -3.16 5.82
CA ALA A 700 10.51 -3.71 4.88
C ALA A 700 10.34 -5.24 5.02
N LEU A 701 11.33 -5.93 5.59
CA LEU A 701 11.34 -7.39 5.71
C LEU A 701 11.11 -7.89 7.13
N ARG A 702 11.28 -7.05 8.16
CA ARG A 702 11.20 -7.47 9.55
C ARG A 702 10.84 -6.30 10.46
N SER A 703 9.99 -6.57 11.44
CA SER A 703 9.71 -5.66 12.54
C SER A 703 9.90 -6.33 13.88
N GLN A 704 10.35 -5.56 14.88
CA GLN A 704 10.42 -5.98 16.27
C GLN A 704 9.86 -4.88 17.16
N THR A 705 8.98 -5.26 18.08
CA THR A 705 8.35 -4.33 19.02
C THR A 705 8.33 -4.93 20.43
N VAL A 706 8.63 -4.11 21.43
CA VAL A 706 8.40 -4.42 22.85
C VAL A 706 7.26 -3.55 23.33
N GLY A 707 6.22 -4.17 23.86
CA GLY A 707 5.09 -3.50 24.48
C GLY A 707 5.11 -3.66 26.00
N MET A 708 4.81 -2.59 26.74
CA MET A 708 4.63 -2.62 28.19
C MET A 708 3.22 -2.13 28.52
N THR A 709 2.49 -2.88 29.33
CA THR A 709 1.10 -2.54 29.68
C THR A 709 0.89 -2.60 31.18
N VAL A 710 0.28 -1.55 31.71
CA VAL A 710 -0.32 -1.56 33.06
C VAL A 710 -1.83 -1.56 32.90
N ARG A 711 -2.52 -2.49 33.50
CA ARG A 711 -3.97 -2.63 33.44
C ARG A 711 -4.55 -2.80 34.83
N ARG A 712 -5.58 -2.03 35.14
CA ARG A 712 -6.46 -2.27 36.29
C ARG A 712 -7.84 -2.60 35.79
N ARG A 713 -8.43 -3.68 36.36
CA ARG A 713 -9.76 -4.13 35.99
C ARG A 713 -10.52 -4.54 37.26
N ARG A 714 -11.76 -4.08 37.35
CA ARG A 714 -12.75 -4.51 38.33
C ARG A 714 -13.88 -5.22 37.61
N GLN A 715 -14.17 -6.43 38.03
CA GLN A 715 -15.33 -7.18 37.57
C GLN A 715 -16.22 -7.51 38.75
N GLN A 716 -17.51 -7.26 38.63
CA GLN A 716 -18.50 -7.60 39.63
C GLN A 716 -19.62 -8.40 38.96
N VAL A 717 -20.02 -9.50 39.60
CA VAL A 717 -21.14 -10.35 39.19
C VAL A 717 -21.98 -10.61 40.46
N ALA A 718 -23.18 -10.07 40.52
CA ALA A 718 -23.98 -10.02 41.74
C ALA A 718 -23.17 -9.42 42.91
N THR A 719 -22.94 -10.18 43.98
CA THR A 719 -22.15 -9.78 45.15
C THR A 719 -20.66 -10.02 44.97
N ASP A 720 -20.27 -10.89 44.05
CA ASP A 720 -18.88 -11.31 43.89
C ASP A 720 -18.10 -10.25 43.09
N ARG A 721 -17.02 -9.78 43.70
CA ARG A 721 -16.13 -8.79 43.13
C ARG A 721 -14.74 -9.38 42.94
N LEU A 722 -14.15 -9.12 41.75
CA LEU A 722 -12.78 -9.48 41.44
C LEU A 722 -12.06 -8.23 40.90
N ASP A 723 -11.08 -7.77 41.65
CA ASP A 723 -10.17 -6.73 41.23
C ASP A 723 -8.87 -7.37 40.70
N THR A 724 -8.39 -6.92 39.51
CA THR A 724 -7.13 -7.37 38.95
C THR A 724 -6.27 -6.18 38.58
N GLY A 725 -4.99 -6.25 38.93
CA GLY A 725 -3.97 -5.28 38.63
C GLY A 725 -2.78 -5.97 37.97
N VAL A 726 -2.52 -5.64 36.68
CA VAL A 726 -1.60 -6.41 35.85
C VAL A 726 -0.50 -5.51 35.32
N LEU A 727 0.74 -5.96 35.41
CA LEU A 727 1.88 -5.48 34.64
C LEU A 727 2.21 -6.53 33.60
N SER A 728 2.33 -6.10 32.32
CA SER A 728 2.66 -6.99 31.21
C SER A 728 3.82 -6.44 30.40
N VAL A 729 4.70 -7.33 29.95
CA VAL A 729 5.74 -7.04 28.96
C VAL A 729 5.60 -8.06 27.84
N GLY A 730 5.57 -7.59 26.61
CA GLY A 730 5.49 -8.45 25.45
C GLY A 730 6.52 -8.07 24.39
N TRP A 731 7.06 -9.05 23.72
CA TRP A 731 7.93 -8.88 22.56
C TRP A 731 7.33 -9.60 21.37
N VAL A 732 7.36 -8.93 20.21
CA VAL A 732 6.92 -9.48 18.93
C VAL A 732 8.01 -9.24 17.90
N LEU A 733 8.41 -10.31 17.20
CA LEU A 733 9.16 -10.26 15.96
C LEU A 733 8.24 -10.76 14.85
N ASP A 734 8.15 -9.99 13.76
CA ASP A 734 7.38 -10.37 12.58
C ASP A 734 8.23 -10.17 11.32
N SER A 735 8.46 -11.25 10.58
CA SER A 735 9.11 -11.28 9.29
C SER A 735 8.24 -11.95 8.21
N THR A 736 6.95 -12.13 8.50
CA THR A 736 6.02 -12.77 7.57
C THR A 736 5.78 -11.91 6.34
N ARG A 737 5.62 -12.55 5.19
CA ARG A 737 5.44 -11.88 3.91
C ARG A 737 4.21 -12.35 3.17
N ARG A 738 3.46 -11.38 2.66
CA ARG A 738 2.38 -11.59 1.70
C ARG A 738 2.71 -10.88 0.40
N TYR A 739 2.33 -11.48 -0.69
CA TYR A 739 2.46 -10.94 -2.04
C TYR A 739 1.07 -10.73 -2.64
N PRO A 740 0.90 -9.98 -3.71
CA PRO A 740 -0.42 -9.74 -4.30
C PRO A 740 -1.25 -11.01 -4.52
N MET A 741 -0.65 -12.07 -5.07
CA MET A 741 -1.34 -13.36 -5.30
C MET A 741 -1.41 -14.28 -4.07
N SER A 742 -0.98 -13.83 -2.91
CA SER A 742 -0.97 -14.67 -1.70
C SER A 742 -2.34 -14.78 -1.07
N ILE A 743 -2.83 -15.99 -0.86
CA ILE A 743 -4.03 -16.25 -0.04
C ILE A 743 -3.79 -15.98 1.45
N SER A 744 -2.54 -16.18 1.93
CA SER A 744 -2.10 -15.96 3.31
C SER A 744 -0.62 -15.55 3.33
N PRO A 745 0.03 -15.25 4.47
CA PRO A 745 1.48 -15.20 4.53
C PRO A 745 2.07 -16.45 3.90
N GLN A 746 3.10 -16.30 3.06
CA GLN A 746 3.71 -17.41 2.28
C GLN A 746 5.08 -17.81 2.81
N ASP A 747 5.78 -16.90 3.44
CA ASP A 747 7.09 -17.14 4.03
C ASP A 747 7.35 -16.25 5.25
N GLY A 748 8.40 -16.58 6.00
CA GLY A 748 8.81 -15.86 7.19
C GLY A 748 8.28 -16.45 8.48
N VAL A 749 8.64 -15.80 9.58
CA VAL A 749 8.25 -16.22 10.94
C VAL A 749 7.66 -15.06 11.71
N ARG A 750 6.75 -15.39 12.63
CA ARG A 750 6.26 -14.49 13.65
C ARG A 750 6.47 -15.13 15.02
N LEU A 751 7.25 -14.48 15.86
CA LEU A 751 7.54 -14.93 17.23
C LEU A 751 6.94 -13.94 18.21
N ARG A 752 6.34 -14.45 19.26
CA ARG A 752 5.79 -13.66 20.35
C ARG A 752 6.17 -14.28 21.68
N ALA A 753 6.66 -13.44 22.59
CA ALA A 753 6.83 -13.79 23.99
C ALA A 753 6.16 -12.72 24.84
N ALA A 754 5.38 -13.14 25.85
CA ALA A 754 4.73 -12.21 26.77
C ALA A 754 4.81 -12.75 28.20
N ALA A 755 5.13 -11.86 29.12
CA ALA A 755 5.09 -12.10 30.55
C ALA A 755 4.12 -11.12 31.20
N THR A 756 3.25 -11.62 32.03
CA THR A 756 2.31 -10.84 32.85
C THR A 756 2.44 -11.15 34.30
N ARG A 757 2.28 -10.14 35.15
CA ARG A 757 2.23 -10.32 36.59
C ARG A 757 1.00 -9.62 37.17
N GLU A 758 0.15 -10.39 37.84
CA GLU A 758 -0.90 -9.86 38.70
C GLU A 758 -0.27 -9.42 40.03
N LEU A 759 -0.49 -8.17 40.42
CA LEU A 759 0.20 -7.56 41.57
C LEU A 759 -0.79 -6.98 42.57
N ALA A 760 -0.68 -7.40 43.85
CA ALA A 760 -1.44 -6.81 44.92
C ALA A 760 -1.18 -5.29 45.07
N ALA A 761 0.05 -4.83 44.76
CA ALA A 761 0.44 -3.40 44.74
C ALA A 761 -0.36 -2.59 43.73
N LEU A 762 -0.90 -3.22 42.67
CA LEU A 762 -1.82 -2.60 41.69
C LEU A 762 -3.28 -2.86 42.04
N GLY A 763 -3.57 -3.35 43.26
CA GLY A 763 -4.91 -3.64 43.79
C GLY A 763 -5.51 -4.92 43.20
N SER A 764 -4.69 -5.95 42.92
CA SER A 764 -5.18 -7.24 42.45
C SER A 764 -5.51 -8.14 43.66
N ASP A 765 -6.66 -8.82 43.59
CA ASP A 765 -7.04 -9.91 44.48
C ASP A 765 -6.25 -11.20 44.19
N LEU A 766 -5.65 -11.26 42.99
CA LEU A 766 -4.83 -12.36 42.52
C LEU A 766 -3.34 -12.00 42.66
N ASP A 767 -2.52 -13.02 42.84
CA ASP A 767 -1.06 -12.89 42.90
C ASP A 767 -0.42 -14.05 42.15
N PHE A 768 -0.24 -13.88 40.86
CA PHE A 768 0.41 -14.89 40.03
C PHE A 768 1.08 -14.27 38.79
N GLY A 769 2.02 -14.99 38.24
CA GLY A 769 2.62 -14.66 36.95
C GLY A 769 2.16 -15.59 35.85
N LYS A 770 2.22 -15.12 34.63
CA LYS A 770 1.85 -15.85 33.42
C LYS A 770 2.87 -15.57 32.33
N ILE A 771 3.37 -16.59 31.66
CA ILE A 771 4.25 -16.49 30.51
C ILE A 771 3.60 -17.22 29.34
N ILE A 772 3.67 -16.62 28.17
CA ILE A 772 3.15 -17.16 26.91
C ILE A 772 4.23 -17.05 25.84
N LEU A 773 4.41 -18.12 25.09
CA LEU A 773 5.22 -18.18 23.89
C LEU A 773 4.35 -18.62 22.72
N ASP A 774 4.47 -17.96 21.57
CA ASP A 774 3.78 -18.32 20.33
C ASP A 774 4.76 -18.12 19.16
N ALA A 775 4.98 -19.15 18.40
CA ALA A 775 5.85 -19.15 17.22
C ALA A 775 5.06 -19.63 16.01
N ARG A 776 5.06 -18.84 14.95
CA ARG A 776 4.43 -19.18 13.68
C ARG A 776 5.47 -19.15 12.57
N ALA A 777 5.40 -20.12 11.67
CA ALA A 777 6.24 -20.16 10.51
C ALA A 777 5.39 -20.45 9.26
N TYR A 778 5.77 -19.84 8.17
CA TYR A 778 5.11 -20.01 6.88
C TYR A 778 6.14 -20.42 5.84
N THR A 779 5.83 -21.48 5.10
CA THR A 779 6.73 -22.03 4.09
C THR A 779 5.97 -22.25 2.80
N LYS A 780 6.42 -21.61 1.73
CA LYS A 780 5.88 -21.81 0.38
C LYS A 780 6.31 -23.16 -0.17
N LEU A 781 5.37 -24.02 -0.56
CA LEU A 781 5.57 -25.32 -1.17
C LEU A 781 4.91 -25.31 -2.56
N GLY A 782 5.67 -24.93 -3.59
CA GLY A 782 5.10 -24.70 -4.92
C GLY A 782 4.04 -23.59 -4.89
N PRO A 783 2.81 -23.85 -5.36
CA PRO A 783 1.70 -22.89 -5.27
C PRO A 783 1.03 -22.86 -3.88
N THR A 784 1.32 -23.82 -3.00
CA THR A 784 0.67 -24.00 -1.70
C THR A 784 1.51 -23.41 -0.56
N VAL A 785 0.92 -23.26 0.62
CA VAL A 785 1.59 -22.78 1.82
C VAL A 785 1.37 -23.76 2.97
N LEU A 786 2.45 -24.15 3.62
CA LEU A 786 2.42 -24.81 4.91
C LEU A 786 2.58 -23.76 6.01
N ALA A 787 1.52 -23.53 6.78
CA ALA A 787 1.54 -22.67 7.93
C ALA A 787 1.58 -23.51 9.21
N SER A 788 2.58 -23.28 10.04
CA SER A 788 2.76 -23.98 11.33
C SER A 788 2.72 -23.01 12.49
N ARG A 789 2.18 -23.45 13.62
CA ARG A 789 2.16 -22.71 14.88
C ARG A 789 2.50 -23.63 16.02
N LEU A 790 3.40 -23.22 16.88
CA LEU A 790 3.71 -23.85 18.14
C LEU A 790 3.59 -22.83 19.26
N GLY A 791 2.98 -23.21 20.36
CA GLY A 791 2.86 -22.30 21.48
C GLY A 791 2.66 -23.01 22.81
N GLY A 792 2.83 -22.22 23.85
CA GLY A 792 2.62 -22.72 25.19
C GLY A 792 2.57 -21.60 26.19
N GLY A 793 2.10 -21.92 27.35
CA GLY A 793 2.03 -21.00 28.46
C GLY A 793 2.05 -21.69 29.81
N TRP A 794 2.55 -21.00 30.79
CA TRP A 794 2.50 -21.49 32.18
C TRP A 794 2.27 -20.33 33.13
N THR A 795 1.66 -20.68 34.25
CA THR A 795 1.41 -19.78 35.36
C THR A 795 2.18 -20.19 36.59
N TYR A 796 2.56 -19.24 37.40
CA TYR A 796 3.31 -19.44 38.65
C TYR A 796 2.89 -18.42 39.71
N GLY A 797 3.09 -18.76 40.98
CA GLY A 797 2.77 -17.88 42.10
C GLY A 797 1.79 -18.49 43.09
N PRO A 798 1.50 -17.80 44.21
CA PRO A 798 0.73 -18.35 45.30
C PRO A 798 -0.80 -18.42 45.05
N ARG A 799 -1.36 -17.48 44.25
CA ARG A 799 -2.80 -17.37 44.01
C ARG A 799 -3.16 -17.58 42.54
N VAL A 800 -2.69 -18.69 41.94
CA VAL A 800 -2.94 -19.03 40.54
C VAL A 800 -4.36 -19.53 40.33
N PRO A 801 -5.16 -18.97 39.44
CA PRO A 801 -6.46 -19.50 39.07
C PRO A 801 -6.35 -20.93 38.51
N ARG A 802 -7.23 -21.86 38.93
CA ARG A 802 -7.23 -23.24 38.42
C ARG A 802 -7.46 -23.31 36.90
N LYS A 803 -8.17 -22.33 36.33
CA LYS A 803 -8.53 -22.22 34.90
C LYS A 803 -7.84 -21.03 34.21
N ALA A 804 -6.51 -21.00 34.31
CA ALA A 804 -5.73 -19.92 33.67
C ALA A 804 -5.66 -20.03 32.15
N TYR A 805 -5.69 -21.27 31.65
CA TYR A 805 -5.76 -21.59 30.21
C TYR A 805 -6.90 -22.56 29.95
N SER A 806 -7.45 -22.49 28.74
CA SER A 806 -8.45 -23.43 28.24
C SER A 806 -8.20 -23.76 26.76
N VAL A 807 -8.60 -24.96 26.32
CA VAL A 807 -8.42 -25.44 24.96
C VAL A 807 -9.76 -25.91 24.35
N GLY A 808 -9.98 -25.62 23.09
CA GLY A 808 -11.15 -26.06 22.31
C GLY A 808 -11.68 -24.93 21.38
N GLY A 809 -12.22 -25.34 20.26
CA GLY A 809 -12.84 -24.47 19.25
C GLY A 809 -11.89 -23.51 18.53
N LEU A 810 -12.49 -22.57 17.84
CA LEU A 810 -11.79 -21.39 17.31
C LEU A 810 -11.94 -20.27 18.34
N ALA A 811 -10.84 -19.72 18.73
CA ALA A 811 -10.87 -18.51 19.53
C ALA A 811 -10.89 -17.28 18.63
N SER A 812 -11.74 -16.34 18.93
CA SER A 812 -11.67 -15.03 18.31
C SER A 812 -10.56 -14.24 18.99
N PRO A 813 -9.56 -13.76 18.27
CA PRO A 813 -8.59 -12.83 18.81
C PRO A 813 -9.34 -11.62 19.38
N ALA A 814 -8.96 -11.17 20.56
CA ALA A 814 -9.47 -9.91 21.09
C ALA A 814 -8.86 -8.78 20.26
N LEU A 815 -9.66 -8.14 19.42
CA LEU A 815 -9.27 -7.11 18.47
C LEU A 815 -8.52 -5.92 19.13
N LEU A 816 -8.66 -5.75 20.43
CA LEU A 816 -8.12 -4.63 21.21
C LEU A 816 -7.11 -5.05 22.28
N ASP A 817 -6.61 -6.28 22.24
CA ASP A 817 -5.63 -6.75 23.22
C ASP A 817 -4.41 -7.38 22.54
N PRO A 818 -3.46 -6.55 22.04
CA PRO A 818 -2.25 -7.06 21.38
C PRO A 818 -1.33 -7.86 22.31
N VAL A 819 -1.48 -7.69 23.62
CA VAL A 819 -0.75 -8.45 24.64
C VAL A 819 -1.62 -9.57 25.25
N GLY A 820 -2.89 -9.64 24.86
CA GLY A 820 -3.86 -10.63 25.32
C GLY A 820 -3.49 -12.07 24.96
N ASP A 821 -4.09 -13.01 25.65
CA ASP A 821 -3.92 -14.43 25.36
C ASP A 821 -4.49 -14.75 23.97
N GLU A 822 -3.67 -15.25 23.07
CA GLU A 822 -4.15 -15.91 21.87
C GLU A 822 -4.43 -17.37 22.23
N PRO A 823 -5.71 -17.77 22.28
CA PRO A 823 -6.05 -19.11 22.71
C PRO A 823 -5.61 -20.16 21.71
N ALA A 824 -5.38 -21.39 22.20
CA ALA A 824 -5.07 -22.53 21.36
C ALA A 824 -6.24 -22.81 20.40
N VAL A 825 -5.98 -22.86 19.10
CA VAL A 825 -6.94 -23.32 18.10
C VAL A 825 -7.00 -24.84 18.18
N LEU A 826 -8.20 -25.41 18.28
CA LEU A 826 -8.41 -26.87 18.34
C LEU A 826 -9.76 -27.18 17.64
N ARG A 827 -9.72 -27.36 16.34
CA ARG A 827 -10.88 -27.70 15.52
C ARG A 827 -11.32 -29.16 15.78
N GLY A 828 -12.61 -29.44 15.74
CA GLY A 828 -13.16 -30.75 16.14
C GLY A 828 -13.52 -30.85 17.65
N TYR A 829 -13.33 -29.72 18.36
CA TYR A 829 -13.75 -29.60 19.76
C TYR A 829 -14.57 -28.32 19.93
N LYS A 830 -15.63 -28.35 20.68
CA LYS A 830 -16.43 -27.18 21.02
C LYS A 830 -15.59 -26.16 21.80
N ALA A 831 -15.87 -24.89 21.62
CA ALA A 831 -15.27 -23.85 22.45
C ALA A 831 -15.55 -24.16 23.94
N PRO A 832 -14.58 -23.92 24.83
CA PRO A 832 -14.79 -24.20 26.28
C PRO A 832 -15.86 -23.28 26.82
N ASP A 833 -16.87 -23.86 27.46
CA ASP A 833 -17.97 -23.12 28.11
C ASP A 833 -17.62 -22.68 29.55
N GLY A 834 -16.41 -23.00 30.00
CA GLY A 834 -15.93 -22.72 31.35
C GLY A 834 -16.36 -23.74 32.40
N THR A 835 -17.21 -24.71 32.09
CA THR A 835 -17.66 -25.77 33.05
C THR A 835 -16.76 -26.99 32.99
N ASP A 836 -16.16 -27.31 31.85
CA ASP A 836 -15.29 -28.47 31.68
C ASP A 836 -13.88 -28.23 32.25
N ALA A 837 -13.67 -28.79 33.44
CA ALA A 837 -12.37 -28.69 34.10
C ALA A 837 -11.26 -29.50 33.41
N SER A 838 -11.61 -30.50 32.57
CA SER A 838 -10.63 -31.33 31.85
C SER A 838 -9.96 -30.58 30.70
N ARG A 839 -10.58 -29.48 30.25
CA ARG A 839 -10.07 -28.60 29.19
C ARG A 839 -9.50 -27.28 29.69
N SER A 840 -9.26 -27.19 31.01
CA SER A 840 -8.69 -25.98 31.62
C SER A 840 -7.56 -26.35 32.59
N GLY A 841 -6.58 -25.44 32.72
CA GLY A 841 -5.44 -25.71 33.60
C GLY A 841 -4.52 -24.50 33.78
N LYS A 842 -3.40 -24.73 34.46
CA LYS A 842 -2.37 -23.72 34.74
C LYS A 842 -1.25 -23.70 33.68
N LYS A 843 -1.15 -24.74 32.87
CA LYS A 843 -0.15 -24.92 31.83
C LYS A 843 -0.83 -25.35 30.54
N VAL A 844 -0.33 -24.87 29.40
CA VAL A 844 -0.84 -25.26 28.10
C VAL A 844 0.32 -25.42 27.12
N ALA A 845 0.22 -26.40 26.22
CA ALA A 845 1.04 -26.48 25.03
C ALA A 845 0.13 -26.82 23.85
N PHE A 846 0.40 -26.24 22.69
CA PHE A 846 -0.39 -26.47 21.48
C PHE A 846 0.46 -26.39 20.23
N GLY A 847 0.03 -27.10 19.19
CA GLY A 847 0.57 -27.03 17.85
C GLY A 847 -0.56 -27.04 16.81
N ASN A 848 -0.40 -26.28 15.77
CA ASN A 848 -1.31 -26.24 14.63
C ASN A 848 -0.53 -26.33 13.33
N LEU A 849 -1.05 -27.07 12.38
CA LEU A 849 -0.50 -27.20 11.05
C LEU A 849 -1.63 -27.03 10.04
N ASP A 850 -1.52 -26.01 9.19
CA ASP A 850 -2.44 -25.76 8.09
C ASP A 850 -1.72 -25.95 6.74
N TRP A 851 -2.23 -26.80 5.90
CA TRP A 851 -1.87 -26.84 4.50
C TRP A 851 -2.89 -26.06 3.70
N ARG A 852 -2.49 -24.88 3.18
CA ARG A 852 -3.31 -23.91 2.48
C ARG A 852 -3.10 -24.02 0.98
N ILE A 853 -4.13 -24.36 0.24
CA ILE A 853 -4.10 -24.74 -1.17
C ILE A 853 -4.94 -23.74 -1.95
N PRO A 854 -4.37 -22.89 -2.83
CA PRO A 854 -5.16 -22.07 -3.73
C PRO A 854 -5.89 -22.99 -4.72
N LEU A 855 -7.21 -22.81 -4.82
CA LEU A 855 -8.06 -23.56 -5.77
C LEU A 855 -8.27 -22.77 -7.05
N ALA A 856 -8.51 -21.48 -6.94
CA ALA A 856 -8.75 -20.61 -8.08
C ALA A 856 -8.42 -19.15 -7.73
N HIS A 857 -8.06 -18.38 -8.76
CA HIS A 857 -7.88 -16.93 -8.73
C HIS A 857 -8.89 -16.27 -9.69
N PRO A 858 -10.18 -16.19 -9.33
CA PRO A 858 -11.21 -15.70 -10.25
C PRO A 858 -10.96 -14.26 -10.68
N GLN A 859 -10.50 -13.40 -9.79
CA GLN A 859 -10.30 -11.95 -10.03
C GLN A 859 -11.54 -11.35 -10.69
N ARG A 860 -12.73 -11.58 -10.12
CA ARG A 860 -14.01 -11.23 -10.72
C ARG A 860 -14.94 -10.54 -9.74
N GLY A 861 -15.57 -9.48 -10.24
CA GLY A 861 -16.72 -8.84 -9.63
C GLY A 861 -18.02 -9.19 -10.34
N ILE A 862 -19.11 -8.61 -9.88
CA ILE A 862 -20.42 -8.71 -10.52
C ILE A 862 -20.74 -7.34 -11.13
N ARG A 863 -20.33 -7.11 -12.38
CA ARG A 863 -20.50 -5.81 -13.05
C ARG A 863 -19.83 -4.69 -12.21
N ALA A 864 -20.59 -3.62 -11.90
CA ALA A 864 -20.13 -2.51 -11.06
C ALA A 864 -20.58 -2.63 -9.58
N LEU A 865 -21.03 -3.80 -9.12
CA LEU A 865 -21.44 -3.99 -7.73
C LEU A 865 -20.22 -4.01 -6.80
N PRO A 866 -20.35 -3.58 -5.55
CA PRO A 866 -19.25 -3.47 -4.59
C PRO A 866 -18.85 -4.83 -4.00
N PHE A 867 -18.68 -5.82 -4.86
CA PHE A 867 -18.32 -7.19 -4.53
C PHE A 867 -17.33 -7.72 -5.56
N PHE A 868 -16.17 -8.16 -5.09
CA PHE A 868 -15.13 -8.73 -5.94
C PHE A 868 -14.51 -9.95 -5.24
N LEU A 869 -14.50 -11.09 -5.95
CA LEU A 869 -13.90 -12.34 -5.49
C LEU A 869 -12.48 -12.44 -6.04
N ARG A 870 -11.50 -12.42 -5.13
CA ARG A 870 -10.08 -12.51 -5.50
C ARG A 870 -9.62 -13.95 -5.62
N HIS A 871 -9.71 -14.70 -4.52
CA HIS A 871 -9.18 -16.05 -4.42
C HIS A 871 -10.19 -17.00 -3.79
N LEU A 872 -10.11 -18.27 -4.20
CA LEU A 872 -10.72 -19.40 -3.52
C LEU A 872 -9.62 -20.35 -3.07
N HIS A 873 -9.72 -20.85 -1.85
CA HIS A 873 -8.70 -21.75 -1.29
C HIS A 873 -9.30 -22.81 -0.39
N LEU A 874 -8.56 -23.91 -0.26
CA LEU A 874 -8.81 -25.02 0.64
C LEU A 874 -7.79 -24.96 1.78
N THR A 875 -8.19 -25.32 2.99
CA THR A 875 -7.29 -25.48 4.14
C THR A 875 -7.52 -26.85 4.74
N ALA A 876 -6.50 -27.69 4.72
CA ALA A 876 -6.46 -28.94 5.48
C ALA A 876 -5.63 -28.71 6.77
N SER A 877 -6.14 -29.12 7.91
CA SER A 877 -5.54 -28.74 9.19
C SER A 877 -5.40 -29.91 10.14
N LEU A 878 -4.33 -29.85 10.95
CA LEU A 878 -4.10 -30.72 12.09
C LEU A 878 -3.81 -29.85 13.31
N ASP A 879 -4.59 -30.01 14.37
CA ASP A 879 -4.47 -29.28 15.62
C ASP A 879 -4.19 -30.23 16.75
N ALA A 880 -3.29 -29.87 17.66
CA ALA A 880 -3.04 -30.60 18.88
C ALA A 880 -2.91 -29.64 20.06
N ALA A 881 -3.51 -29.99 21.20
CA ALA A 881 -3.37 -29.18 22.39
C ALA A 881 -3.45 -30.05 23.65
N VAL A 882 -2.67 -29.68 24.66
CA VAL A 882 -2.68 -30.27 25.99
C VAL A 882 -2.74 -29.17 27.03
N VAL A 883 -3.55 -29.39 28.06
CA VAL A 883 -3.67 -28.47 29.20
C VAL A 883 -3.58 -29.28 30.48
N ALA A 884 -2.90 -28.74 31.50
CA ALA A 884 -2.72 -29.40 32.77
C ALA A 884 -2.64 -28.42 33.93
N THR A 885 -2.95 -28.88 35.12
CA THR A 885 -2.76 -28.13 36.38
C THR A 885 -1.31 -28.25 36.87
N ASP A 886 -0.74 -29.43 36.84
CA ASP A 886 0.58 -29.70 37.41
C ASP A 886 1.65 -30.01 36.36
N ARG A 887 1.62 -31.15 35.70
CA ARG A 887 2.56 -31.56 34.68
C ARG A 887 1.86 -31.77 33.36
N LEU A 888 2.42 -31.22 32.28
CA LEU A 888 1.94 -31.50 30.93
C LEU A 888 2.24 -32.97 30.58
N ASN A 889 1.21 -33.70 30.22
CA ASN A 889 1.32 -35.05 29.71
C ASN A 889 0.89 -35.09 28.25
N LEU A 890 1.83 -35.23 27.33
CA LEU A 890 1.57 -35.27 25.90
C LEU A 890 0.64 -36.43 25.51
N GLY A 891 0.64 -37.53 26.26
CA GLY A 891 -0.30 -38.64 26.03
C GLY A 891 -1.77 -38.26 26.26
N SER A 892 -2.03 -37.15 26.94
CA SER A 892 -3.38 -36.60 27.11
C SER A 892 -3.73 -35.49 26.10
N ALA A 893 -2.91 -35.31 25.08
CA ALA A 893 -3.16 -34.30 24.06
C ALA A 893 -4.47 -34.61 23.31
N ARG A 894 -5.23 -33.56 23.09
CA ARG A 894 -6.38 -33.58 22.20
C ARG A 894 -5.91 -33.24 20.78
N VAL A 895 -6.28 -34.06 19.81
CA VAL A 895 -5.90 -33.91 18.42
C VAL A 895 -7.17 -33.78 17.57
N GLY A 896 -7.19 -32.82 16.70
CA GLY A 896 -8.29 -32.63 15.76
C GLY A 896 -7.77 -32.41 14.34
N ALA A 897 -8.47 -32.93 13.36
CA ALA A 897 -8.23 -32.66 11.94
C ALA A 897 -9.40 -31.85 11.38
N SER A 898 -9.15 -31.03 10.37
CA SER A 898 -10.24 -30.30 9.72
C SER A 898 -10.00 -30.04 8.25
N LEU A 899 -11.11 -29.86 7.55
CA LEU A 899 -11.11 -29.39 6.17
C LEU A 899 -12.02 -28.17 6.05
N GLY A 900 -11.54 -27.12 5.40
CA GLY A 900 -12.28 -25.88 5.23
C GLY A 900 -12.07 -25.24 3.88
N LEU A 901 -13.09 -24.54 3.39
CA LEU A 901 -13.06 -23.71 2.21
C LEU A 901 -13.00 -22.25 2.63
N GLY A 902 -12.24 -21.47 1.90
CA GLY A 902 -12.10 -20.03 2.11
C GLY A 902 -12.23 -19.23 0.83
N ALA A 903 -12.62 -17.98 0.98
CA ALA A 903 -12.73 -17.01 -0.09
C ALA A 903 -12.14 -15.67 0.36
N ASP A 904 -11.30 -15.09 -0.48
CA ASP A 904 -10.81 -13.72 -0.32
C ASP A 904 -11.68 -12.78 -1.17
N LEU A 905 -12.30 -11.83 -0.51
CA LEU A 905 -13.25 -10.89 -1.07
C LEU A 905 -12.71 -9.47 -0.97
N LEU A 906 -13.17 -8.60 -1.88
CA LEU A 906 -13.08 -7.16 -1.72
C LEU A 906 -14.51 -6.61 -1.65
N LEU A 907 -14.87 -6.04 -0.51
CA LEU A 907 -16.20 -5.47 -0.27
C LEU A 907 -16.17 -3.95 -0.33
N GLY A 908 -17.25 -3.32 -0.79
CA GLY A 908 -17.31 -1.86 -0.92
C GLY A 908 -16.21 -1.28 -1.80
N HIS A 909 -15.70 -2.05 -2.76
CA HIS A 909 -14.57 -1.73 -3.65
C HIS A 909 -13.19 -1.56 -2.97
N ARG A 910 -13.10 -1.67 -1.61
CA ARG A 910 -11.87 -1.32 -0.86
C ARG A 910 -11.54 -2.22 0.32
N LEU A 911 -12.53 -2.82 0.97
CA LEU A 911 -12.32 -3.60 2.19
C LEU A 911 -11.96 -5.05 1.86
N PRO A 912 -10.70 -5.48 2.05
CA PRO A 912 -10.33 -6.87 1.90
C PRO A 912 -10.90 -7.68 3.06
N LEU A 913 -11.50 -8.82 2.75
CA LEU A 913 -12.10 -9.72 3.72
C LEU A 913 -11.82 -11.17 3.31
N THR A 914 -11.21 -11.94 4.20
CA THR A 914 -11.12 -13.39 4.06
C THR A 914 -12.18 -14.05 4.91
N ILE A 915 -13.00 -14.91 4.34
CA ILE A 915 -13.97 -15.74 5.05
C ILE A 915 -13.63 -17.20 4.85
N GLN A 916 -13.77 -18.00 5.90
CA GLN A 916 -13.52 -19.43 5.86
C GLN A 916 -14.57 -20.18 6.66
N GLY A 917 -14.93 -21.36 6.18
CA GLY A 917 -15.80 -22.27 6.90
C GLY A 917 -15.44 -23.72 6.58
N GLY A 918 -15.68 -24.60 7.54
CA GLY A 918 -15.32 -26.00 7.41
C GLY A 918 -15.86 -26.87 8.51
N ILE A 919 -15.42 -28.12 8.49
CA ILE A 919 -15.76 -29.14 9.47
C ILE A 919 -14.46 -29.65 10.10
N GLY A 920 -14.43 -29.69 11.41
CA GLY A 920 -13.38 -30.27 12.21
C GLY A 920 -13.86 -31.57 12.89
N GLN A 921 -13.01 -32.58 12.90
CA GLN A 921 -13.19 -33.84 13.58
C GLN A 921 -12.17 -33.96 14.69
N GLY A 922 -12.65 -34.09 15.92
CA GLY A 922 -11.81 -34.50 17.06
C GLY A 922 -11.44 -35.95 16.96
N LEU A 923 -10.14 -36.23 16.99
CA LEU A 923 -9.58 -37.59 16.78
C LEU A 923 -9.29 -38.32 18.10
N THR A 924 -9.31 -37.64 19.20
CA THR A 924 -9.01 -38.14 20.51
C THR A 924 -10.15 -37.88 21.48
N ARG A 925 -9.93 -38.18 22.77
CA ARG A 925 -10.90 -38.05 23.86
C ARG A 925 -11.74 -36.75 23.78
N ASP A 926 -13.04 -36.88 24.01
CA ASP A 926 -14.04 -35.79 24.00
C ASP A 926 -14.15 -35.02 22.66
N GLY A 927 -13.61 -35.59 21.56
CA GLY A 927 -13.70 -35.04 20.23
C GLY A 927 -15.05 -35.37 19.57
N GLY A 928 -15.42 -34.57 18.60
CA GLY A 928 -16.63 -34.77 17.81
C GLY A 928 -16.54 -34.04 16.47
N THR A 929 -17.57 -34.19 15.66
CA THR A 929 -17.69 -33.42 14.42
C THR A 929 -18.24 -32.02 14.73
N VAL A 930 -17.44 -30.97 14.50
CA VAL A 930 -17.79 -29.60 14.84
C VAL A 930 -17.63 -28.70 13.63
N PRO A 931 -18.69 -28.08 13.13
CA PRO A 931 -18.56 -27.06 12.08
C PRO A 931 -17.90 -25.81 12.68
N TRP A 932 -17.12 -25.13 11.84
CA TRP A 932 -16.47 -23.89 12.22
C TRP A 932 -16.55 -22.83 11.13
N PHE A 933 -16.47 -21.58 11.54
CA PHE A 933 -16.40 -20.40 10.65
C PHE A 933 -15.44 -19.38 11.23
N SER A 934 -14.66 -18.73 10.38
CA SER A 934 -13.78 -17.63 10.78
C SER A 934 -13.76 -16.51 9.75
N ILE A 935 -13.47 -15.31 10.23
CA ILE A 935 -13.06 -14.17 9.43
C ILE A 935 -11.55 -14.03 9.59
N GLY A 936 -10.83 -14.10 8.48
CA GLY A 936 -9.39 -14.26 8.48
C GLY A 936 -8.94 -15.70 8.75
N PHE A 937 -7.63 -15.93 8.77
CA PHE A 937 -7.05 -17.22 9.14
C PHE A 937 -7.03 -17.34 10.67
N PRO A 938 -7.28 -18.55 11.22
CA PRO A 938 -7.29 -18.76 12.67
C PRO A 938 -5.94 -18.48 13.36
N PHE A 939 -4.84 -18.53 12.59
CA PHE A 939 -3.49 -18.15 13.05
C PHE A 939 -2.57 -17.69 11.91
#